data_708b00243dfc74a5711766087cf97353
#
_entry.id   708b00243dfc74a5711766087cf97353
#
_cell.length_a   1.000
_cell.length_b   1.000
_cell.length_c   1.000
_cell.angle_alpha   90.00
_cell.angle_beta   90.00
_cell.angle_gamma   90.00
#
_symmetry.space_group_name_H-M   'P 1'
#
loop_
_entity.id
_entity.type
_entity.pdbx_description
1 polymer ?
#
loop_
_entity_poly.entity_id
_entity_poly.type
_entity_poly.pdbx_seq_one_letter_code
_entity_poly.pdbx_strand_id
1 'polypeptide(L)'
;MKNFNIFMALVALVTISLVACEKHNEPEPTPTPEVTDFEVAISNVTRGSVTFCVTPVDKEMDYLCAVYEKEVVEEYLRDDFFIDVIFQELGDDAASMGKTLNEYMAEVVDRGDISDATISGLAGDSDYYIVVFGVDAAQNYKAITPITKVAFRTEELPFVECDFNVRPSVAFNNVTFTVKPSDTTIYWYLCTMPTEQYDYYTGEQGMSREAFYRYYFQQEINSLLQAGYSESQVIGALIHGGELQLEARGLKGNTEYCYLIAGLILDDEGIVICTDVQMDTYVTDNVAPAELSFVIDVWDVDQMSASIRITPSNNNDVFCALIQPWDGVSTADEVMHRLVNHWGNWMDVMANDKGVVEYAGDKAFKLPAADTDYYVIAFGYDGGITTDAYMKTFRTLPGGSVEEVEFTVTASSVSPYGFTMNIISSDPTIYYIPGACIKENYNEELFIQGENEAFDYYFEGSVEFNPSYTVAEVLDQYYYNGNSVVQVSGLQPDTEIMAYIYALDIHTGHVVKCFTFDAIARTSTLGVAAPEIELVGYYSGDDENGTIWNDASVTRGKAITVVKYTNLDDVRTLYTTMVEGDCTNLNEYPDPKVWTLTSGYWKTCKVAQPYTFYLVDWNLVQTALAYATDNNGKVGIISRLYTKPTAENKSNIEELRKLTESLDNSSKKSIYMPESVVFGDEIVPTRATITAVEL
;
A
#
# COMPACT_ATOMS: atom_id res chain seq x y z
N MET A 1 4.71 19.65 -23.36
CA MET A 1 5.55 19.98 -22.19
C MET A 1 5.79 18.65 -21.47
N LYS A 2 7.02 18.15 -21.46
CA LYS A 2 7.35 16.94 -20.72
C LYS A 2 7.26 17.29 -19.23
N ASN A 3 6.53 16.49 -18.46
CA ASN A 3 6.50 16.64 -17.01
C ASN A 3 7.87 16.26 -16.48
N PHE A 4 8.59 17.22 -15.95
CA PHE A 4 9.81 17.02 -15.19
C PHE A 4 9.40 16.40 -13.85
N ASN A 5 9.65 15.11 -13.66
CA ASN A 5 9.58 14.50 -12.34
C ASN A 5 10.90 14.81 -11.62
N ILE A 6 10.84 15.78 -10.73
CA ILE A 6 11.98 16.20 -9.93
C ILE A 6 11.96 15.39 -8.65
N PHE A 7 13.01 14.61 -8.45
CA PHE A 7 13.26 13.88 -7.21
C PHE A 7 13.79 14.83 -6.14
N MET A 8 13.11 14.90 -5.00
CA MET A 8 13.69 15.36 -3.75
C MET A 8 14.32 14.15 -3.04
N ALA A 9 15.64 14.05 -3.06
CA ALA A 9 16.36 13.07 -2.25
C ALA A 9 16.23 13.45 -0.76
N LEU A 10 15.63 12.55 0.04
CA LEU A 10 15.59 12.68 1.49
C LEU A 10 16.92 12.15 2.04
N VAL A 11 17.80 13.03 2.49
CA VAL A 11 19.12 12.68 3.03
C VAL A 11 18.95 12.02 4.41
N ALA A 12 19.30 10.75 4.52
CA ALA A 12 19.55 10.09 5.80
C ALA A 12 20.97 10.43 6.26
N LEU A 13 21.09 11.20 7.35
CA LEU A 13 22.37 11.56 7.95
C LEU A 13 23.03 10.36 8.64
N VAL A 14 24.13 9.87 8.12
CA VAL A 14 25.05 9.00 8.84
C VAL A 14 26.21 9.83 9.38
N THR A 15 26.24 10.07 10.68
CA THR A 15 27.34 10.77 11.35
C THR A 15 28.56 9.88 11.50
N ILE A 16 29.63 10.17 10.78
CA ILE A 16 30.96 9.62 11.05
C ILE A 16 31.86 10.77 11.54
N SER A 17 32.31 10.61 12.78
CA SER A 17 33.24 11.53 13.43
C SER A 17 34.63 11.46 12.78
N LEU A 18 35.17 12.56 12.25
CA LEU A 18 36.52 12.65 11.77
C LEU A 18 37.37 13.69 12.56
N VAL A 19 38.52 13.21 12.93
CA VAL A 19 39.58 13.94 13.67
C VAL A 19 40.25 14.94 12.77
N ALA A 20 40.44 16.16 13.29
CA ALA A 20 41.12 17.27 12.62
C ALA A 20 42.60 17.02 12.39
N CYS A 21 43.09 17.38 11.21
CA CYS A 21 44.51 17.65 10.93
C CYS A 21 44.72 19.04 10.32
N GLU A 22 45.78 19.68 10.78
CA GLU A 22 46.12 21.06 10.56
C GLU A 22 46.45 21.44 9.11
N LYS A 23 46.19 22.73 8.78
CA LYS A 23 46.45 23.38 7.49
C LYS A 23 47.93 23.66 7.24
N HIS A 24 48.39 23.37 6.02
CA HIS A 24 49.56 24.03 5.42
C HIS A 24 49.08 24.90 4.26
N ASN A 25 49.45 26.18 4.29
CA ASN A 25 49.21 27.17 3.24
C ASN A 25 50.29 27.09 2.16
N GLU A 26 49.90 26.80 0.90
CA GLU A 26 50.64 27.14 -0.30
C GLU A 26 49.80 28.08 -1.19
N PRO A 27 50.41 29.01 -1.95
CA PRO A 27 49.65 30.00 -2.73
C PRO A 27 49.01 29.38 -3.98
N GLU A 28 47.72 29.69 -4.20
CA GLU A 28 46.93 29.24 -5.33
C GLU A 28 47.50 29.71 -6.68
N PRO A 29 47.55 28.85 -7.70
CA PRO A 29 47.77 29.23 -9.08
C PRO A 29 46.50 29.84 -9.67
N THR A 30 46.64 30.88 -10.45
CA THR A 30 45.60 31.58 -11.19
C THR A 30 44.82 30.58 -12.10
N PRO A 31 43.49 30.52 -12.04
CA PRO A 31 42.72 29.55 -12.81
C PRO A 31 42.79 29.86 -14.31
N THR A 32 43.18 28.86 -15.06
CA THR A 32 42.94 28.79 -16.53
C THR A 32 41.43 28.57 -16.71
N PRO A 33 40.74 29.21 -17.67
CA PRO A 33 39.31 28.91 -17.89
C PRO A 33 39.14 27.44 -18.27
N GLU A 34 38.49 26.66 -17.40
CA GLU A 34 38.06 25.32 -17.68
C GLU A 34 37.01 25.35 -18.81
N VAL A 35 37.25 24.59 -19.85
CA VAL A 35 36.25 24.36 -20.87
C VAL A 35 35.22 23.39 -20.24
N THR A 36 34.09 23.92 -19.82
CA THR A 36 32.98 23.11 -19.27
C THR A 36 32.19 22.49 -20.43
N ASP A 37 31.81 21.23 -20.29
CA ASP A 37 30.96 20.52 -21.28
C ASP A 37 29.54 21.06 -21.28
N PHE A 38 29.14 21.82 -20.28
CA PHE A 38 27.80 22.39 -20.10
C PHE A 38 27.90 23.90 -19.72
N GLU A 39 27.05 24.71 -20.34
CA GLU A 39 26.72 26.05 -19.87
C GLU A 39 25.39 26.00 -19.12
N VAL A 40 25.40 26.43 -17.84
CA VAL A 40 24.18 26.47 -16.99
C VAL A 40 23.93 27.93 -16.63
N ALA A 41 22.76 28.43 -16.99
CA ALA A 41 22.34 29.80 -16.71
C ALA A 41 21.11 29.84 -15.82
N ILE A 42 21.20 30.49 -14.67
CA ILE A 42 20.08 30.69 -13.74
C ILE A 42 19.32 31.93 -14.18
N SER A 43 18.00 31.78 -14.37
CA SER A 43 17.12 32.87 -14.81
C SER A 43 16.28 33.46 -13.69
N ASN A 44 15.91 32.65 -12.68
CA ASN A 44 15.15 33.10 -11.54
C ASN A 44 15.45 32.21 -10.31
N VAL A 45 15.48 32.83 -9.12
CA VAL A 45 15.58 32.14 -7.84
C VAL A 45 14.51 32.74 -6.94
N THR A 46 13.75 31.90 -6.26
CA THR A 46 12.79 32.32 -5.24
C THR A 46 13.17 31.67 -3.90
N ARG A 47 12.32 31.81 -2.91
CA ARG A 47 12.50 31.17 -1.59
C ARG A 47 12.48 29.64 -1.67
N GLY A 48 11.68 29.09 -2.57
CA GLY A 48 11.45 27.64 -2.65
C GLY A 48 11.73 27.04 -4.03
N SER A 49 12.30 27.82 -4.97
CA SER A 49 12.52 27.31 -6.33
C SER A 49 13.72 27.98 -7.02
N VAL A 50 14.21 27.31 -8.05
CA VAL A 50 15.18 27.84 -9.01
C VAL A 50 14.72 27.53 -10.42
N THR A 51 14.82 28.53 -11.31
CA THR A 51 14.60 28.34 -12.76
C THR A 51 15.93 28.54 -13.48
N PHE A 52 16.28 27.61 -14.34
CA PHE A 52 17.57 27.61 -15.04
C PHE A 52 17.47 26.96 -16.43
N CYS A 53 18.51 27.20 -17.22
CA CYS A 53 18.72 26.62 -18.54
C CYS A 53 20.01 25.80 -18.52
N VAL A 54 20.06 24.70 -19.27
CA VAL A 54 21.28 23.91 -19.51
C VAL A 54 21.53 23.83 -20.99
N THR A 55 22.75 24.17 -21.41
CA THR A 55 23.18 24.13 -22.80
C THR A 55 24.42 23.24 -22.92
N PRO A 56 24.27 21.95 -23.29
CA PRO A 56 25.43 21.09 -23.54
C PRO A 56 26.20 21.53 -24.78
N VAL A 57 27.52 21.38 -24.77
CA VAL A 57 28.38 21.63 -25.93
C VAL A 57 28.09 20.60 -27.02
N ASP A 58 27.96 19.32 -26.65
CA ASP A 58 27.49 18.25 -27.56
C ASP A 58 25.97 18.03 -27.33
N LYS A 59 25.17 18.42 -28.35
CA LYS A 59 23.70 18.31 -28.28
C LYS A 59 23.17 16.89 -28.40
N GLU A 60 24.00 15.94 -28.74
CA GLU A 60 23.62 14.53 -28.89
C GLU A 60 23.99 13.72 -27.60
N MET A 61 24.69 14.33 -26.66
CA MET A 61 25.07 13.70 -25.41
C MET A 61 23.88 13.59 -24.46
N ASP A 62 23.68 12.40 -23.88
CA ASP A 62 22.80 12.22 -22.72
C ASP A 62 23.47 12.75 -21.45
N TYR A 63 22.72 13.38 -20.58
CA TYR A 63 23.25 13.94 -19.34
C TYR A 63 22.23 13.90 -18.20
N LEU A 64 22.73 13.91 -16.98
CA LEU A 64 21.93 14.10 -15.78
C LEU A 64 22.06 15.55 -15.30
N CYS A 65 20.91 16.09 -14.87
CA CYS A 65 20.83 17.40 -14.24
C CYS A 65 20.00 17.29 -12.95
N ALA A 66 20.59 17.72 -11.81
CA ALA A 66 19.92 17.67 -10.52
C ALA A 66 20.35 18.87 -9.65
N VAL A 67 19.60 19.11 -8.56
CA VAL A 67 19.91 20.15 -7.57
C VAL A 67 20.14 19.47 -6.24
N TYR A 68 21.27 19.79 -5.60
CA TYR A 68 21.65 19.27 -4.29
C TYR A 68 22.03 20.40 -3.35
N GLU A 69 21.82 20.20 -2.06
CA GLU A 69 22.35 21.11 -1.05
C GLU A 69 23.87 21.18 -1.15
N LYS A 70 24.40 22.39 -1.05
CA LYS A 70 25.84 22.63 -1.20
C LYS A 70 26.67 21.83 -0.19
N GLU A 71 26.20 21.74 1.05
CA GLU A 71 26.89 20.99 2.11
C GLU A 71 27.03 19.51 1.74
N VAL A 72 25.99 18.90 1.20
CA VAL A 72 26.00 17.49 0.74
C VAL A 72 27.07 17.29 -0.35
N VAL A 73 27.11 18.18 -1.34
CA VAL A 73 28.07 18.06 -2.44
C VAL A 73 29.51 18.28 -1.95
N GLU A 74 29.74 19.20 -0.98
CA GLU A 74 31.05 19.55 -0.45
C GLU A 74 31.58 18.54 0.59
N GLU A 75 30.75 17.63 1.12
CA GLU A 75 31.23 16.51 1.94
C GLU A 75 32.11 15.54 1.15
N TYR A 76 31.96 15.48 -0.16
CA TYR A 76 32.74 14.60 -1.02
C TYR A 76 34.00 15.31 -1.54
N LEU A 77 35.17 14.83 -1.13
CA LEU A 77 36.46 15.35 -1.54
C LEU A 77 36.77 15.24 -3.04
N ARG A 78 35.99 14.40 -3.76
CA ARG A 78 36.19 14.11 -5.17
C ARG A 78 34.85 13.93 -5.86
N ASP A 79 34.70 14.51 -7.03
CA ASP A 79 33.48 14.48 -7.83
C ASP A 79 33.07 13.08 -8.28
N ASP A 80 34.05 12.17 -8.51
CA ASP A 80 33.78 10.80 -8.88
C ASP A 80 33.07 10.01 -7.74
N PHE A 81 33.39 10.27 -6.48
CA PHE A 81 32.68 9.67 -5.35
C PHE A 81 31.26 10.21 -5.23
N PHE A 82 31.06 11.50 -5.49
CA PHE A 82 29.71 12.06 -5.48
C PHE A 82 28.84 11.52 -6.63
N ILE A 83 29.42 11.32 -7.82
CA ILE A 83 28.76 10.65 -8.93
C ILE A 83 28.29 9.22 -8.52
N ASP A 84 29.15 8.46 -7.84
CA ASP A 84 28.81 7.11 -7.38
C ASP A 84 27.61 7.14 -6.39
N VAL A 85 27.52 8.16 -5.53
CA VAL A 85 26.37 8.34 -4.62
C VAL A 85 25.11 8.66 -5.40
N ILE A 86 25.17 9.56 -6.39
CA ILE A 86 24.03 9.87 -7.27
C ILE A 86 23.51 8.60 -7.95
N PHE A 87 24.42 7.76 -8.47
CA PHE A 87 24.00 6.49 -9.11
C PHE A 87 23.44 5.48 -8.11
N GLN A 88 23.90 5.48 -6.86
CA GLN A 88 23.32 4.64 -5.82
C GLN A 88 21.89 5.09 -5.49
N GLU A 89 21.66 6.39 -5.28
CA GLU A 89 20.34 6.97 -5.04
C GLU A 89 19.36 6.63 -6.19
N LEU A 90 19.79 6.83 -7.45
CA LEU A 90 19.00 6.49 -8.63
C LEU A 90 18.72 4.97 -8.74
N GLY A 91 19.64 4.13 -8.24
CA GLY A 91 19.46 2.69 -8.14
C GLY A 91 18.41 2.28 -7.11
N ASP A 92 18.43 2.92 -5.95
CA ASP A 92 17.44 2.70 -4.89
C ASP A 92 16.05 3.17 -5.32
N ASP A 93 15.99 4.31 -6.03
CA ASP A 93 14.74 4.81 -6.62
C ASP A 93 14.19 3.87 -7.70
N ALA A 94 15.05 3.39 -8.59
CA ALA A 94 14.67 2.41 -9.60
C ALA A 94 14.11 1.13 -8.95
N ALA A 95 14.79 0.61 -7.93
CA ALA A 95 14.37 -0.58 -7.20
C ALA A 95 13.01 -0.38 -6.50
N SER A 96 12.77 0.80 -5.91
CA SER A 96 11.48 1.13 -5.29
C SER A 96 10.31 1.14 -6.29
N MET A 97 10.61 1.39 -7.57
CA MET A 97 9.65 1.38 -8.68
C MET A 97 9.62 0.03 -9.44
N GLY A 98 10.34 -0.98 -8.95
CA GLY A 98 10.43 -2.28 -9.63
C GLY A 98 11.18 -2.25 -10.96
N LYS A 99 12.07 -1.26 -11.17
CA LYS A 99 12.85 -1.08 -12.40
C LYS A 99 14.33 -1.39 -12.18
N THR A 100 15.02 -1.74 -13.25
CA THR A 100 16.48 -1.72 -13.24
C THR A 100 16.99 -0.28 -13.35
N LEU A 101 18.20 -0.01 -12.85
CA LEU A 101 18.82 1.31 -12.99
C LEU A 101 18.85 1.79 -14.45
N ASN A 102 19.14 0.90 -15.41
CA ASN A 102 19.20 1.27 -16.83
C ASN A 102 17.83 1.69 -17.41
N GLU A 103 16.76 1.05 -17.00
CA GLU A 103 15.39 1.42 -17.39
C GLU A 103 15.01 2.77 -16.82
N TYR A 104 15.34 3.00 -15.55
CA TYR A 104 15.08 4.27 -14.90
C TYR A 104 15.92 5.41 -15.47
N MET A 105 17.21 5.19 -15.74
CA MET A 105 18.10 6.15 -16.38
C MET A 105 17.60 6.61 -17.74
N ALA A 106 17.03 5.70 -18.54
CA ALA A 106 16.46 6.05 -19.84
C ALA A 106 15.28 7.05 -19.77
N GLU A 107 14.64 7.15 -18.59
CA GLU A 107 13.52 8.08 -18.35
C GLU A 107 13.96 9.42 -17.78
N VAL A 108 15.06 9.44 -17.00
CA VAL A 108 15.51 10.62 -16.25
C VAL A 108 16.65 11.40 -16.90
N VAL A 109 17.35 10.84 -17.90
CA VAL A 109 18.38 11.56 -18.63
C VAL A 109 17.80 12.58 -19.60
N ASP A 110 18.47 13.69 -19.74
CA ASP A 110 18.16 14.74 -20.71
C ASP A 110 19.08 14.71 -21.92
N ARG A 111 18.64 15.29 -23.04
CA ARG A 111 19.44 15.46 -24.25
C ARG A 111 19.11 16.80 -24.92
N GLY A 112 20.12 17.50 -25.44
CA GLY A 112 19.96 18.81 -26.05
C GLY A 112 19.76 19.91 -25.02
N ASP A 113 19.20 21.05 -25.43
CA ASP A 113 19.04 22.21 -24.56
C ASP A 113 17.82 22.06 -23.63
N ILE A 114 18.01 22.33 -22.35
CA ILE A 114 16.94 22.60 -21.41
C ILE A 114 16.76 24.12 -21.35
N SER A 115 15.56 24.58 -21.65
CA SER A 115 15.14 25.97 -21.48
C SER A 115 14.08 26.09 -20.41
N ASP A 116 14.27 26.93 -19.40
CA ASP A 116 13.31 27.21 -18.34
C ASP A 116 12.87 25.99 -17.51
N ALA A 117 13.83 25.15 -17.09
CA ALA A 117 13.57 24.14 -16.08
C ALA A 117 13.39 24.81 -14.70
N THR A 118 12.29 24.48 -14.01
CA THR A 118 12.05 24.99 -12.66
C THR A 118 12.04 23.83 -11.67
N ILE A 119 12.88 23.93 -10.63
CA ILE A 119 12.90 23.06 -9.48
C ILE A 119 12.29 23.79 -8.30
N SER A 120 11.31 23.18 -7.66
CA SER A 120 10.58 23.70 -6.50
C SER A 120 10.71 22.77 -5.29
N GLY A 121 10.31 23.26 -4.13
CA GLY A 121 10.41 22.52 -2.87
C GLY A 121 11.77 22.66 -2.18
N LEU A 122 12.58 23.63 -2.61
CA LEU A 122 13.86 23.95 -1.98
C LEU A 122 13.63 24.64 -0.63
N ALA A 123 14.59 24.47 0.30
CA ALA A 123 14.60 25.24 1.53
C ALA A 123 14.99 26.70 1.23
N GLY A 124 14.32 27.65 1.89
CA GLY A 124 14.68 29.06 1.79
C GLY A 124 15.98 29.38 2.54
N ASP A 125 16.66 30.47 2.13
CA ASP A 125 17.93 30.92 2.71
C ASP A 125 19.02 29.85 2.73
N SER A 126 19.05 28.97 1.74
CA SER A 126 19.91 27.79 1.69
C SER A 126 20.77 27.78 0.42
N ASP A 127 21.98 27.30 0.56
CA ASP A 127 22.94 27.18 -0.54
C ASP A 127 22.79 25.85 -1.27
N TYR A 128 22.74 25.91 -2.59
CA TYR A 128 22.57 24.76 -3.48
C TYR A 128 23.57 24.76 -4.63
N TYR A 129 23.78 23.59 -5.22
CA TYR A 129 24.39 23.43 -6.54
C TYR A 129 23.40 22.85 -7.53
N ILE A 130 23.35 23.45 -8.73
CA ILE A 130 22.89 22.73 -9.92
C ILE A 130 24.08 21.89 -10.37
N VAL A 131 23.89 20.58 -10.47
CA VAL A 131 24.90 19.58 -10.80
C VAL A 131 24.54 18.98 -12.15
N VAL A 132 25.48 19.03 -13.14
CA VAL A 132 25.26 18.50 -14.48
C VAL A 132 26.48 17.70 -14.92
N PHE A 133 26.28 16.50 -15.46
CA PHE A 133 27.34 15.70 -16.06
C PHE A 133 26.79 14.75 -17.13
N GLY A 134 27.61 14.51 -18.18
CA GLY A 134 27.29 13.64 -19.29
C GLY A 134 27.38 12.16 -18.93
N VAL A 135 26.49 11.36 -19.51
CA VAL A 135 26.43 9.90 -19.35
C VAL A 135 26.37 9.20 -20.71
N ASP A 136 26.85 7.96 -20.79
CA ASP A 136 26.82 7.15 -22.02
C ASP A 136 25.90 5.94 -21.83
N ALA A 137 24.75 5.97 -22.50
CA ALA A 137 23.79 4.88 -22.49
C ALA A 137 24.36 3.55 -23.01
N ALA A 138 25.33 3.59 -23.95
CA ALA A 138 26.00 2.40 -24.47
C ALA A 138 26.93 1.73 -23.44
N GLN A 139 27.31 2.46 -22.37
CA GLN A 139 28.12 1.99 -21.27
C GLN A 139 27.33 1.91 -19.95
N ASN A 140 26.07 1.55 -20.01
CA ASN A 140 25.15 1.48 -18.85
C ASN A 140 25.09 2.82 -18.09
N TYR A 141 24.97 3.92 -18.81
CA TYR A 141 24.89 5.29 -18.29
C TYR A 141 26.08 5.72 -17.41
N LYS A 142 27.25 5.16 -17.66
CA LYS A 142 28.46 5.61 -16.99
C LYS A 142 28.73 7.09 -17.26
N ALA A 143 29.15 7.85 -16.23
CA ALA A 143 29.57 9.24 -16.38
C ALA A 143 30.78 9.36 -17.34
N ILE A 144 30.70 10.32 -18.28
CA ILE A 144 31.70 10.54 -19.33
C ILE A 144 32.27 11.94 -19.35
N THR A 145 31.73 12.86 -18.53
CA THR A 145 32.29 14.20 -18.33
C THR A 145 32.54 14.46 -16.84
N PRO A 146 33.40 15.46 -16.51
CA PRO A 146 33.40 15.99 -15.16
C PRO A 146 32.05 16.58 -14.76
N ILE A 147 31.82 16.75 -13.46
CA ILE A 147 30.66 17.49 -12.95
C ILE A 147 30.81 18.98 -13.20
N THR A 148 29.82 19.59 -13.84
CA THR A 148 29.61 21.04 -13.84
C THR A 148 28.75 21.41 -12.65
N LYS A 149 29.23 22.30 -11.76
CA LYS A 149 28.53 22.77 -10.56
C LYS A 149 28.27 24.27 -10.66
N VAL A 150 27.02 24.69 -10.56
CA VAL A 150 26.66 26.11 -10.51
C VAL A 150 25.96 26.41 -9.19
N ALA A 151 26.62 27.21 -8.36
CA ALA A 151 26.09 27.56 -7.04
C ALA A 151 24.99 28.61 -7.14
N PHE A 152 23.97 28.48 -6.31
CA PHE A 152 22.98 29.52 -6.05
C PHE A 152 22.53 29.45 -4.59
N ARG A 153 21.88 30.52 -4.13
CA ARG A 153 21.26 30.59 -2.81
C ARG A 153 19.80 30.98 -3.01
N THR A 154 18.90 30.26 -2.40
CA THR A 154 17.49 30.63 -2.36
C THR A 154 17.26 31.91 -1.58
N GLU A 155 16.22 32.67 -1.90
CA GLU A 155 15.91 33.92 -1.21
C GLU A 155 15.66 33.66 0.28
N GLU A 156 15.98 34.68 1.09
CA GLU A 156 15.73 34.67 2.53
C GLU A 156 14.24 34.45 2.83
N LEU A 157 13.98 33.62 3.86
CA LEU A 157 12.63 33.48 4.36
C LEU A 157 12.21 34.81 5.03
N PRO A 158 10.98 35.27 4.83
CA PRO A 158 10.47 36.41 5.55
C PRO A 158 10.47 36.11 7.06
N PHE A 159 11.23 36.83 7.83
CA PHE A 159 11.26 36.70 9.29
C PHE A 159 10.47 37.83 9.94
N VAL A 160 9.58 37.49 10.86
CA VAL A 160 8.78 38.42 11.65
C VAL A 160 8.97 38.11 13.12
N GLU A 161 9.33 39.12 13.91
CA GLU A 161 9.33 38.97 15.36
C GLU A 161 7.91 38.86 15.89
N CYS A 162 7.50 37.65 16.27
CA CYS A 162 6.22 37.39 16.91
C CYS A 162 6.40 36.38 18.03
N ASP A 163 6.12 36.80 19.26
CA ASP A 163 6.06 35.91 20.40
C ASP A 163 4.64 35.37 20.59
N PHE A 164 4.56 34.07 20.87
CA PHE A 164 3.29 33.39 21.20
C PHE A 164 3.24 33.11 22.71
N ASN A 165 2.35 33.80 23.42
CA ASN A 165 2.05 33.46 24.81
C ASN A 165 1.03 32.31 24.81
N VAL A 166 1.54 31.07 24.90
CA VAL A 166 0.73 29.84 24.96
C VAL A 166 0.58 29.41 26.42
N ARG A 167 -0.65 29.19 26.84
CA ARG A 167 -0.97 28.68 28.19
C ARG A 167 -1.77 27.40 28.10
N PRO A 168 -1.14 26.24 28.31
CA PRO A 168 -1.85 24.99 28.44
C PRO A 168 -2.60 24.95 29.79
N SER A 169 -3.85 24.54 29.75
CA SER A 169 -4.67 24.25 30.94
C SER A 169 -5.11 22.78 30.84
N VAL A 170 -4.48 21.95 31.66
CA VAL A 170 -4.74 20.51 31.69
C VAL A 170 -5.97 20.24 32.57
N ALA A 171 -6.85 19.38 32.06
CA ALA A 171 -7.97 18.80 32.79
C ALA A 171 -8.02 17.31 32.49
N PHE A 172 -7.51 16.49 33.37
CA PHE A 172 -7.30 15.06 33.17
C PHE A 172 -6.39 14.81 31.94
N ASN A 173 -6.84 14.07 30.95
CA ASN A 173 -6.16 13.80 29.70
C ASN A 173 -6.59 14.74 28.54
N ASN A 174 -7.16 15.88 28.86
CA ASN A 174 -7.47 16.93 27.89
C ASN A 174 -6.66 18.17 28.21
N VAL A 175 -6.32 18.95 27.21
CA VAL A 175 -5.63 20.23 27.35
C VAL A 175 -6.29 21.31 26.51
N THR A 176 -6.48 22.49 27.11
CA THR A 176 -6.91 23.69 26.40
C THR A 176 -5.73 24.65 26.31
N PHE A 177 -5.28 24.92 25.09
CA PHE A 177 -4.24 25.91 24.82
C PHE A 177 -4.91 27.28 24.61
N THR A 178 -4.56 28.25 25.43
CA THR A 178 -4.90 29.66 25.16
C THR A 178 -3.70 30.31 24.49
N VAL A 179 -3.83 30.65 23.20
CA VAL A 179 -2.78 31.23 22.37
C VAL A 179 -3.02 32.71 22.19
N LYS A 180 -2.01 33.53 22.50
CA LYS A 180 -2.02 34.99 22.32
C LYS A 180 -0.74 35.42 21.60
N PRO A 181 -0.79 35.62 20.28
CA PRO A 181 0.34 36.17 19.54
C PRO A 181 0.58 37.63 19.92
N SER A 182 1.84 38.08 19.94
CA SER A 182 2.21 39.49 20.13
C SER A 182 1.76 40.38 18.96
N ASP A 183 1.73 39.80 17.74
CA ASP A 183 1.16 40.36 16.54
C ASP A 183 -0.04 39.53 16.08
N THR A 184 -1.26 40.09 16.22
CA THR A 184 -2.50 39.40 15.87
C THR A 184 -2.79 39.29 14.36
N THR A 185 -1.96 39.89 13.53
CA THR A 185 -2.07 39.80 12.05
C THR A 185 -1.34 38.58 11.49
N ILE A 186 -0.46 37.96 12.28
CA ILE A 186 0.28 36.77 11.89
C ILE A 186 -0.61 35.53 12.06
N TYR A 187 -0.69 34.70 11.02
CA TYR A 187 -1.26 33.37 11.12
C TYR A 187 -0.29 32.44 11.85
N TRP A 188 -0.82 31.36 12.42
CA TRP A 188 -0.01 30.41 13.17
C TRP A 188 -0.60 29.01 13.14
N TYR A 189 0.26 28.01 13.34
CA TYR A 189 -0.12 26.63 13.56
C TYR A 189 0.48 26.14 14.87
N LEU A 190 -0.30 25.37 15.65
CA LEU A 190 0.13 24.74 16.89
C LEU A 190 -0.09 23.24 16.76
N CYS A 191 0.94 22.45 17.03
CA CYS A 191 0.82 21.00 17.18
C CYS A 191 1.23 20.56 18.58
N THR A 192 0.71 19.42 19.02
CA THR A 192 1.09 18.79 20.29
C THR A 192 1.22 17.28 20.11
N MET A 193 2.22 16.70 20.78
CA MET A 193 2.55 15.28 20.69
C MET A 193 3.25 14.80 21.96
N PRO A 194 3.33 13.47 22.24
CA PRO A 194 4.18 12.96 23.32
C PRO A 194 5.63 13.42 23.12
N THR A 195 6.28 13.88 24.21
CA THR A 195 7.67 14.35 24.17
C THR A 195 8.63 13.28 23.63
N GLU A 196 8.37 12.01 23.91
CA GLU A 196 9.12 10.86 23.40
C GLU A 196 9.14 10.81 21.86
N GLN A 197 8.02 11.13 21.21
CA GLN A 197 7.94 11.18 19.75
C GLN A 197 8.79 12.33 19.18
N TYR A 198 8.73 13.50 19.80
CA TYR A 198 9.57 14.63 19.41
C TYR A 198 11.06 14.33 19.59
N ASP A 199 11.44 13.73 20.73
CA ASP A 199 12.82 13.37 21.06
C ASP A 199 13.38 12.31 20.10
N TYR A 200 12.56 11.38 19.62
CA TYR A 200 12.96 10.41 18.60
C TYR A 200 13.45 11.12 17.34
N TYR A 201 12.68 12.07 16.81
CA TYR A 201 13.06 12.76 15.56
C TYR A 201 14.20 13.76 15.75
N THR A 202 14.24 14.46 16.86
CA THR A 202 15.27 15.49 17.08
C THR A 202 16.55 14.94 17.71
N GLY A 203 16.44 13.92 18.54
CA GLY A 203 17.57 13.27 19.19
C GLY A 203 18.18 12.14 18.36
N GLU A 204 17.38 11.12 18.02
CA GLU A 204 17.89 9.92 17.32
C GLU A 204 18.07 10.16 15.81
N GLN A 205 17.13 10.89 15.18
CA GLN A 205 17.18 11.20 13.75
C GLN A 205 17.92 12.52 13.44
N GLY A 206 18.31 13.29 14.45
CA GLY A 206 19.13 14.51 14.32
C GLY A 206 18.43 15.69 13.64
N MET A 207 17.10 15.72 13.55
CA MET A 207 16.38 16.84 12.96
C MET A 207 16.49 18.11 13.85
N SER A 208 16.65 19.28 13.24
CA SER A 208 16.46 20.54 13.98
C SER A 208 14.98 20.71 14.37
N ARG A 209 14.68 21.56 15.36
CA ARG A 209 13.30 21.87 15.77
C ARG A 209 12.48 22.41 14.60
N GLU A 210 13.05 23.28 13.81
CA GLU A 210 12.42 23.90 12.64
C GLU A 210 12.14 22.88 11.53
N ALA A 211 13.13 22.00 11.26
CA ALA A 211 12.97 20.93 10.28
C ALA A 211 11.87 19.93 10.72
N PHE A 212 11.88 19.55 11.99
CA PHE A 212 10.83 18.68 12.54
C PHE A 212 9.44 19.31 12.47
N TYR A 213 9.30 20.59 12.89
CA TYR A 213 8.03 21.30 12.85
C TYR A 213 7.48 21.38 11.42
N ARG A 214 8.33 21.67 10.41
CA ARG A 214 7.96 21.68 8.99
C ARG A 214 7.53 20.30 8.51
N TYR A 215 8.28 19.29 8.86
CA TYR A 215 7.95 17.89 8.52
C TYR A 215 6.59 17.49 9.10
N TYR A 216 6.37 17.74 10.39
CA TYR A 216 5.13 17.38 11.06
C TYR A 216 3.93 18.13 10.47
N PHE A 217 4.05 19.42 10.23
CA PHE A 217 3.02 20.22 9.58
C PHE A 217 2.65 19.68 8.19
N GLN A 218 3.64 19.30 7.39
CA GLN A 218 3.40 18.72 6.08
C GLN A 218 2.68 17.35 6.17
N GLN A 219 3.02 16.53 7.18
CA GLN A 219 2.32 15.25 7.40
C GLN A 219 0.85 15.46 7.76
N GLU A 220 0.53 16.45 8.59
CA GLU A 220 -0.85 16.81 8.92
C GLU A 220 -1.64 17.25 7.68
N ILE A 221 -1.04 18.12 6.86
CA ILE A 221 -1.63 18.53 5.57
C ILE A 221 -1.91 17.31 4.69
N ASN A 222 -0.92 16.45 4.48
CA ASN A 222 -1.03 15.27 3.62
C ASN A 222 -2.11 14.30 4.15
N SER A 223 -2.17 14.10 5.46
CA SER A 223 -3.16 13.24 6.11
C SER A 223 -4.60 13.73 5.84
N LEU A 224 -4.85 15.02 5.97
CA LEU A 224 -6.17 15.59 5.70
C LEU A 224 -6.54 15.55 4.21
N LEU A 225 -5.58 15.81 3.31
CA LEU A 225 -5.80 15.69 1.86
C LEU A 225 -6.13 14.25 1.47
N GLN A 226 -5.42 13.25 2.01
CA GLN A 226 -5.69 11.83 1.79
C GLN A 226 -7.06 11.40 2.37
N ALA A 227 -7.50 12.04 3.45
CA ALA A 227 -8.84 11.85 4.00
C ALA A 227 -9.96 12.53 3.16
N GLY A 228 -9.59 13.19 2.05
CA GLY A 228 -10.53 13.78 1.09
C GLY A 228 -10.93 15.23 1.37
N TYR A 229 -10.25 15.92 2.28
CA TYR A 229 -10.47 17.35 2.50
C TYR A 229 -9.86 18.17 1.35
N SER A 230 -10.51 19.27 0.98
CA SER A 230 -9.94 20.22 0.01
C SER A 230 -8.84 21.08 0.67
N GLU A 231 -7.94 21.66 -0.11
CA GLU A 231 -6.87 22.54 0.38
C GLU A 231 -7.42 23.68 1.27
N SER A 232 -8.53 24.31 0.88
CA SER A 232 -9.14 25.36 1.69
C SER A 232 -9.69 24.87 3.02
N GLN A 233 -10.17 23.63 3.09
CA GLN A 233 -10.61 23.00 4.35
C GLN A 233 -9.42 22.65 5.23
N VAL A 234 -8.31 22.16 4.65
CA VAL A 234 -7.07 21.88 5.36
C VAL A 234 -6.48 23.15 5.96
N ILE A 235 -6.40 24.24 5.17
CA ILE A 235 -5.95 25.56 5.67
C ILE A 235 -6.83 26.02 6.82
N GLY A 236 -8.17 25.97 6.67
CA GLY A 236 -9.11 26.39 7.71
C GLY A 236 -9.09 25.52 8.98
N ALA A 237 -8.65 24.26 8.89
CA ALA A 237 -8.53 23.35 10.03
C ALA A 237 -7.24 23.55 10.82
N LEU A 238 -6.11 23.78 10.12
CA LEU A 238 -4.79 23.79 10.72
C LEU A 238 -4.27 25.20 11.03
N ILE A 239 -4.61 26.20 10.23
CA ILE A 239 -4.04 27.55 10.32
C ILE A 239 -4.99 28.48 11.02
N HIS A 240 -4.50 29.13 12.05
CA HIS A 240 -5.26 30.00 12.92
C HIS A 240 -4.72 31.44 12.89
N GLY A 241 -5.53 32.40 13.33
CA GLY A 241 -5.15 33.81 13.43
C GLY A 241 -5.67 34.46 14.71
N GLY A 242 -4.93 35.46 15.20
CA GLY A 242 -5.29 36.18 16.40
C GLY A 242 -5.25 35.38 17.69
N GLU A 243 -5.95 35.85 18.73
CA GLU A 243 -6.08 35.14 20.01
C GLU A 243 -7.14 34.04 19.88
N LEU A 244 -6.79 32.80 20.24
CA LEU A 244 -7.70 31.65 20.13
C LEU A 244 -7.45 30.64 21.24
N GLN A 245 -8.49 29.84 21.55
CA GLN A 245 -8.40 28.65 22.39
C GLN A 245 -8.55 27.40 21.51
N LEU A 246 -7.57 26.50 21.62
CA LEU A 246 -7.58 25.19 20.97
C LEU A 246 -7.66 24.10 22.04
N GLU A 247 -8.41 23.05 21.76
CA GLU A 247 -8.56 21.92 22.67
C GLU A 247 -8.05 20.64 22.03
N ALA A 248 -7.11 19.95 22.70
CA ALA A 248 -6.70 18.59 22.39
C ALA A 248 -7.32 17.65 23.44
N ARG A 249 -8.02 16.62 22.97
CA ARG A 249 -8.79 15.68 23.80
C ARG A 249 -8.28 14.26 23.64
N GLY A 250 -8.58 13.40 24.62
CA GLY A 250 -8.27 11.97 24.57
C GLY A 250 -6.78 11.68 24.56
N LEU A 251 -5.96 12.55 25.13
CA LEU A 251 -4.53 12.34 25.26
C LEU A 251 -4.22 11.19 26.24
N LYS A 252 -3.08 10.55 26.08
CA LYS A 252 -2.65 9.54 27.05
C LYS A 252 -2.44 10.16 28.43
N GLY A 253 -3.06 9.57 29.45
CA GLY A 253 -2.95 10.06 30.84
C GLY A 253 -1.53 9.86 31.41
N ASN A 254 -1.15 10.70 32.39
CA ASN A 254 0.18 10.71 33.05
C ASN A 254 1.36 10.74 32.06
N THR A 255 1.20 11.45 30.95
CA THR A 255 2.19 11.47 29.88
C THR A 255 2.69 12.90 29.67
N GLU A 256 4.00 13.04 29.49
CA GLU A 256 4.59 14.33 29.12
C GLU A 256 4.40 14.57 27.63
N TYR A 257 3.84 15.71 27.30
CA TYR A 257 3.63 16.21 25.94
C TYR A 257 4.44 17.48 25.73
N CYS A 258 4.87 17.69 24.49
CA CYS A 258 5.32 19.00 24.04
C CYS A 258 4.29 19.61 23.09
N TYR A 259 4.30 20.93 23.01
CA TYR A 259 3.65 21.65 21.92
C TYR A 259 4.68 22.50 21.20
N LEU A 260 4.50 22.64 19.89
CA LEU A 260 5.28 23.52 19.06
C LEU A 260 4.34 24.51 18.36
N ILE A 261 4.79 25.75 18.24
CA ILE A 261 4.03 26.81 17.57
C ILE A 261 4.97 27.74 16.80
N ALA A 262 4.57 28.14 15.62
CA ALA A 262 5.25 29.17 14.84
C ALA A 262 4.26 29.99 14.00
N GLY A 263 4.69 31.21 13.65
CA GLY A 263 3.98 32.10 12.74
C GLY A 263 4.15 31.69 11.29
N LEU A 264 3.08 31.94 10.51
CA LEU A 264 2.97 31.56 9.11
C LEU A 264 2.60 32.77 8.25
N ILE A 265 3.19 32.85 7.06
CA ILE A 265 2.74 33.71 5.96
C ILE A 265 2.15 32.80 4.87
N LEU A 266 0.98 33.21 4.36
CA LEU A 266 0.32 32.57 3.22
C LEU A 266 0.41 33.56 2.05
N ASP A 267 1.10 33.18 1.00
CA ASP A 267 1.21 33.97 -0.23
C ASP A 267 1.14 33.08 -1.48
N ASP A 268 1.39 33.68 -2.65
CA ASP A 268 1.29 33.01 -3.95
C ASP A 268 2.35 31.86 -4.12
N GLU A 269 3.38 31.82 -3.27
CA GLU A 269 4.38 30.75 -3.26
C GLU A 269 4.08 29.64 -2.24
N GLY A 270 2.98 29.78 -1.47
CA GLY A 270 2.49 28.81 -0.52
C GLY A 270 2.54 29.25 0.95
N ILE A 271 2.70 28.27 1.85
CA ILE A 271 2.74 28.50 3.31
C ILE A 271 4.18 28.51 3.77
N VAL A 272 4.61 29.59 4.41
CA VAL A 272 5.98 29.80 4.89
C VAL A 272 5.99 30.04 6.38
N ILE A 273 6.86 29.33 7.10
CA ILE A 273 7.15 29.60 8.52
C ILE A 273 7.97 30.89 8.59
N CYS A 274 7.45 31.90 9.28
CA CYS A 274 8.04 33.23 9.31
C CYS A 274 8.52 33.69 10.70
N THR A 275 8.45 32.84 11.72
CA THR A 275 8.98 33.10 13.06
C THR A 275 9.83 31.95 13.54
N ASP A 276 10.56 32.14 14.64
CA ASP A 276 11.15 31.02 15.37
C ASP A 276 10.06 30.03 15.82
N VAL A 277 10.39 28.73 15.84
CA VAL A 277 9.54 27.69 16.39
C VAL A 277 9.66 27.68 17.91
N GLN A 278 8.62 28.13 18.61
CA GLN A 278 8.55 28.07 20.06
C GLN A 278 8.06 26.70 20.51
N MET A 279 8.59 26.21 21.63
CA MET A 279 8.26 24.91 22.19
C MET A 279 8.24 25.01 23.72
N ASP A 280 7.29 24.31 24.35
CA ASP A 280 7.27 24.06 25.78
C ASP A 280 6.58 22.72 26.05
N THR A 281 6.61 22.24 27.29
CA THR A 281 6.05 20.94 27.69
C THR A 281 4.94 21.11 28.70
N TYR A 282 4.10 20.09 28.80
CA TYR A 282 3.09 19.92 29.85
C TYR A 282 2.89 18.43 30.12
N VAL A 283 2.33 18.11 31.29
CA VAL A 283 2.02 16.73 31.66
C VAL A 283 0.51 16.59 31.83
N THR A 284 -0.07 15.60 31.19
CA THR A 284 -1.46 15.22 31.41
C THR A 284 -1.65 14.58 32.76
N ASP A 285 -2.80 14.80 33.39
CA ASP A 285 -3.18 14.10 34.62
C ASP A 285 -3.73 12.68 34.31
N ASN A 286 -4.15 11.96 35.33
CA ASN A 286 -4.91 10.72 35.14
C ASN A 286 -6.15 10.96 34.28
N VAL A 287 -6.52 9.93 33.48
CA VAL A 287 -7.82 9.97 32.77
C VAL A 287 -8.98 10.13 33.75
N ALA A 288 -10.02 10.84 33.31
CA ALA A 288 -11.23 10.98 34.11
C ALA A 288 -11.89 9.60 34.30
N PRO A 289 -12.13 9.16 35.56
CA PRO A 289 -12.89 7.93 35.76
C PRO A 289 -14.29 8.04 35.14
N ALA A 290 -14.73 7.01 34.44
CA ALA A 290 -16.08 6.92 33.91
C ALA A 290 -17.02 6.19 34.88
N GLU A 291 -18.27 6.64 34.97
CA GLU A 291 -19.34 5.89 35.69
C GLU A 291 -19.89 4.81 34.74
N LEU A 292 -19.06 3.84 34.36
CA LEU A 292 -19.34 2.78 33.42
C LEU A 292 -19.07 1.43 34.07
N SER A 293 -20.03 0.54 33.96
CA SER A 293 -19.92 -0.86 34.39
C SER A 293 -20.51 -1.79 33.34
N PHE A 294 -20.17 -3.07 33.39
CA PHE A 294 -20.53 -4.02 32.35
C PHE A 294 -21.20 -5.26 32.92
N VAL A 295 -22.22 -5.76 32.23
CA VAL A 295 -22.75 -7.10 32.38
C VAL A 295 -22.31 -7.92 31.16
N ILE A 296 -21.64 -9.02 31.40
CA ILE A 296 -21.16 -9.94 30.36
C ILE A 296 -21.94 -11.26 30.49
N ASP A 297 -22.71 -11.57 29.46
CA ASP A 297 -23.44 -12.83 29.32
C ASP A 297 -22.78 -13.70 28.26
N VAL A 298 -22.62 -15.00 28.56
CA VAL A 298 -22.13 -16.03 27.63
C VAL A 298 -23.10 -17.20 27.70
N TRP A 299 -23.61 -17.63 26.54
CA TRP A 299 -24.55 -18.75 26.43
C TRP A 299 -24.38 -19.47 25.09
N ASP A 300 -25.07 -20.56 24.88
CA ASP A 300 -24.99 -21.40 23.69
C ASP A 300 -23.55 -21.66 23.26
N VAL A 301 -22.73 -22.05 24.25
CA VAL A 301 -21.33 -22.40 23.99
C VAL A 301 -21.29 -23.73 23.26
N ASP A 302 -20.62 -23.74 22.11
CA ASP A 302 -20.40 -24.93 21.28
C ASP A 302 -18.88 -25.24 21.21
N GLN A 303 -18.48 -26.13 20.31
CA GLN A 303 -17.08 -26.54 20.13
C GLN A 303 -16.19 -25.36 19.67
N MET A 304 -16.66 -24.55 18.73
CA MET A 304 -15.91 -23.43 18.15
C MET A 304 -16.75 -22.16 18.02
N SER A 305 -17.69 -21.97 18.90
CA SER A 305 -18.49 -20.73 18.94
C SER A 305 -19.15 -20.52 20.28
N ALA A 306 -19.50 -19.27 20.57
CA ALA A 306 -20.34 -18.91 21.70
C ALA A 306 -21.19 -17.69 21.38
N SER A 307 -22.39 -17.63 21.97
CA SER A 307 -23.17 -16.42 22.02
C SER A 307 -22.69 -15.54 23.16
N ILE A 308 -22.43 -14.26 22.89
CA ILE A 308 -21.83 -13.32 23.84
C ILE A 308 -22.60 -12.01 23.76
N ARG A 309 -22.92 -11.43 24.94
CA ARG A 309 -23.47 -10.09 25.03
C ARG A 309 -22.73 -9.32 26.12
N ILE A 310 -22.29 -8.11 25.76
CA ILE A 310 -21.69 -7.14 26.67
C ILE A 310 -22.62 -5.94 26.75
N THR A 311 -23.17 -5.68 27.92
CA THR A 311 -24.12 -4.60 28.17
C THR A 311 -23.48 -3.57 29.08
N PRO A 312 -23.10 -2.38 28.56
CA PRO A 312 -22.59 -1.29 29.40
C PRO A 312 -23.75 -0.62 30.15
N SER A 313 -23.47 -0.01 31.31
CA SER A 313 -24.44 0.74 32.10
C SER A 313 -24.89 2.03 31.43
N ASN A 314 -24.12 2.58 30.47
CA ASN A 314 -24.49 3.68 29.61
C ASN A 314 -23.98 3.44 28.18
N ASN A 315 -24.57 4.14 27.20
CA ASN A 315 -24.27 3.93 25.77
C ASN A 315 -23.37 5.04 25.19
N ASN A 316 -22.87 5.95 26.00
CA ASN A 316 -22.14 7.12 25.53
C ASN A 316 -20.62 6.97 25.66
N ASP A 317 -20.20 6.34 26.73
CA ASP A 317 -18.79 6.16 27.06
C ASP A 317 -18.17 5.07 26.18
N VAL A 318 -16.90 5.25 25.82
CA VAL A 318 -16.13 4.34 24.99
C VAL A 318 -15.55 3.25 25.87
N PHE A 319 -15.46 2.04 25.32
CA PHE A 319 -14.87 0.92 26.01
C PHE A 319 -14.17 -0.04 25.05
N CYS A 320 -13.29 -0.86 25.61
CA CYS A 320 -12.67 -1.99 24.93
C CYS A 320 -13.41 -3.27 25.28
N ALA A 321 -13.75 -4.08 24.27
CA ALA A 321 -14.31 -5.42 24.44
C ALA A 321 -13.52 -6.42 23.62
N LEU A 322 -12.97 -7.46 24.26
CA LEU A 322 -12.15 -8.49 23.60
C LEU A 322 -12.53 -9.89 24.10
N ILE A 323 -12.36 -10.86 23.20
CA ILE A 323 -12.54 -12.29 23.50
C ILE A 323 -11.25 -12.98 23.04
N GLN A 324 -10.57 -13.67 23.96
CA GLN A 324 -9.30 -14.35 23.67
C GLN A 324 -9.16 -15.62 24.51
N PRO A 325 -8.23 -16.53 24.16
CA PRO A 325 -7.86 -17.67 25.00
C PRO A 325 -7.40 -17.23 26.41
N TRP A 326 -7.82 -17.98 27.45
CA TRP A 326 -7.48 -17.69 28.84
C TRP A 326 -6.42 -18.65 29.35
N ASP A 327 -5.43 -18.12 30.05
CA ASP A 327 -4.33 -18.87 30.65
C ASP A 327 -4.73 -19.66 31.93
N GLY A 328 -5.98 -19.55 32.34
CA GLY A 328 -6.52 -20.25 33.52
C GLY A 328 -6.21 -19.58 34.88
N VAL A 329 -5.43 -18.52 34.91
CA VAL A 329 -4.93 -17.92 36.18
C VAL A 329 -5.03 -16.39 36.23
N SER A 330 -4.88 -15.67 35.11
CA SER A 330 -4.89 -14.20 35.08
C SER A 330 -6.23 -13.63 35.55
N THR A 331 -6.16 -12.61 36.36
CA THR A 331 -7.32 -11.80 36.79
C THR A 331 -7.73 -10.80 35.73
N ALA A 332 -8.92 -10.22 35.85
CA ALA A 332 -9.41 -9.19 34.92
C ALA A 332 -8.45 -8.01 34.82
N ASP A 333 -7.92 -7.52 35.93
CA ASP A 333 -6.99 -6.38 35.96
C ASP A 333 -5.64 -6.72 35.32
N GLU A 334 -5.11 -7.91 35.55
CA GLU A 334 -3.86 -8.37 34.91
C GLU A 334 -4.01 -8.49 33.41
N VAL A 335 -5.15 -9.02 32.96
CA VAL A 335 -5.47 -9.09 31.49
C VAL A 335 -5.59 -7.68 30.91
N MET A 336 -6.35 -6.79 31.53
CA MET A 336 -6.50 -5.40 31.10
C MET A 336 -5.15 -4.70 30.96
N HIS A 337 -4.31 -4.75 32.00
CA HIS A 337 -2.99 -4.10 31.96
C HIS A 337 -2.07 -4.72 30.91
N ARG A 338 -2.12 -6.04 30.70
CA ARG A 338 -1.38 -6.72 29.64
C ARG A 338 -1.81 -6.23 28.25
N LEU A 339 -3.12 -6.12 28.00
CA LEU A 339 -3.67 -5.62 26.74
C LEU A 339 -3.27 -4.16 26.49
N VAL A 340 -3.43 -3.29 27.49
CA VAL A 340 -3.07 -1.87 27.36
C VAL A 340 -1.56 -1.70 27.10
N ASN A 341 -0.72 -2.46 27.78
CA ASN A 341 0.73 -2.39 27.58
C ASN A 341 1.14 -2.96 26.21
N HIS A 342 0.48 -4.03 25.74
CA HIS A 342 0.77 -4.64 24.46
C HIS A 342 0.39 -3.72 23.30
N TRP A 343 -0.84 -3.23 23.31
CA TRP A 343 -1.35 -2.41 22.20
C TRP A 343 -0.85 -0.96 22.23
N GLY A 344 -0.41 -0.46 23.41
CA GLY A 344 0.14 0.90 23.55
C GLY A 344 -0.73 1.96 22.88
N ASN A 345 -0.19 2.65 21.87
CA ASN A 345 -0.92 3.70 21.14
C ASN A 345 -2.07 3.16 20.26
N TRP A 346 -2.07 1.85 19.94
CA TRP A 346 -3.17 1.22 19.21
C TRP A 346 -4.42 0.97 20.07
N MET A 347 -4.33 1.15 21.40
CA MET A 347 -5.49 1.00 22.29
C MET A 347 -6.64 1.92 21.92
N ASP A 348 -6.37 3.13 21.43
CA ASP A 348 -7.41 4.09 21.01
C ASP A 348 -8.21 3.59 19.78
N VAL A 349 -7.58 2.75 18.96
CA VAL A 349 -8.24 2.08 17.83
C VAL A 349 -9.02 0.85 18.30
N MET A 350 -8.47 0.10 19.26
CA MET A 350 -9.09 -1.12 19.80
C MET A 350 -10.27 -0.80 20.71
N ALA A 351 -10.21 0.30 21.45
CA ALA A 351 -11.25 0.74 22.37
C ALA A 351 -12.20 1.74 21.70
N ASN A 352 -13.04 1.25 20.80
CA ASN A 352 -14.02 2.10 20.09
C ASN A 352 -15.48 1.62 20.24
N ASP A 353 -15.73 0.62 21.08
CA ASP A 353 -17.06 0.10 21.30
C ASP A 353 -17.94 1.09 22.08
N LYS A 354 -19.21 1.16 21.72
CA LYS A 354 -20.25 1.94 22.39
C LYS A 354 -21.56 1.18 22.41
N GLY A 355 -22.29 1.27 23.52
CA GLY A 355 -23.57 0.59 23.65
C GLY A 355 -23.42 -0.93 23.76
N VAL A 356 -24.49 -1.66 23.48
CA VAL A 356 -24.52 -3.13 23.62
C VAL A 356 -23.77 -3.77 22.45
N VAL A 357 -22.79 -4.60 22.79
CA VAL A 357 -22.09 -5.48 21.85
C VAL A 357 -22.68 -6.89 21.98
N GLU A 358 -23.16 -7.46 20.87
CA GLU A 358 -23.83 -8.77 20.87
C GLU A 358 -23.41 -9.62 19.69
N TYR A 359 -23.04 -10.86 19.98
CA TYR A 359 -22.78 -11.94 19.03
C TYR A 359 -23.72 -13.11 19.37
N ALA A 360 -24.73 -13.39 18.55
CA ALA A 360 -25.69 -14.45 18.85
C ALA A 360 -26.32 -15.04 17.57
N GLY A 361 -26.80 -16.28 17.69
CA GLY A 361 -27.44 -17.00 16.58
C GLY A 361 -26.50 -17.19 15.39
N ASP A 362 -26.94 -16.82 14.19
CA ASP A 362 -26.10 -16.91 12.97
C ASP A 362 -24.84 -16.02 13.00
N LYS A 363 -24.77 -15.09 13.97
CA LYS A 363 -23.65 -14.21 14.24
C LYS A 363 -22.95 -14.52 15.55
N ALA A 364 -23.07 -15.74 16.08
CA ALA A 364 -22.31 -16.21 17.24
C ALA A 364 -20.79 -16.00 17.00
N PHE A 365 -20.09 -15.64 18.05
CA PHE A 365 -18.64 -15.39 17.96
C PHE A 365 -17.91 -16.69 17.63
N LYS A 366 -17.08 -16.66 16.59
CA LYS A 366 -16.24 -17.79 16.20
C LYS A 366 -15.01 -17.86 17.06
N LEU A 367 -14.65 -19.05 17.49
CA LEU A 367 -13.53 -19.34 18.36
C LEU A 367 -12.59 -20.33 17.67
N PRO A 368 -11.28 -20.11 17.73
CA PRO A 368 -10.31 -20.90 16.96
C PRO A 368 -10.11 -22.32 17.50
N ALA A 369 -10.50 -22.63 18.74
CA ALA A 369 -10.23 -23.94 19.34
C ALA A 369 -11.40 -24.49 20.17
N ALA A 370 -11.61 -25.80 20.03
CA ALA A 370 -12.45 -26.59 20.92
C ALA A 370 -11.71 -26.95 22.21
N ASP A 371 -12.46 -27.38 23.24
CA ASP A 371 -11.92 -27.78 24.56
C ASP A 371 -10.94 -26.76 25.18
N THR A 372 -11.16 -25.48 24.92
CA THR A 372 -10.25 -24.38 25.28
C THR A 372 -10.95 -23.37 26.18
N ASP A 373 -10.22 -22.89 27.18
CA ASP A 373 -10.69 -21.83 28.07
C ASP A 373 -10.52 -20.47 27.40
N TYR A 374 -11.58 -19.66 27.43
CA TYR A 374 -11.61 -18.30 26.89
C TYR A 374 -12.06 -17.30 27.95
N TYR A 375 -11.72 -16.04 27.74
CA TYR A 375 -12.30 -14.93 28.47
C TYR A 375 -12.99 -13.93 27.51
N VAL A 376 -14.02 -13.30 28.04
CA VAL A 376 -14.58 -12.04 27.52
C VAL A 376 -14.22 -10.97 28.53
N ILE A 377 -13.58 -9.90 28.08
CA ILE A 377 -13.22 -8.76 28.94
C ILE A 377 -13.85 -7.48 28.40
N ALA A 378 -14.28 -6.59 29.30
CA ALA A 378 -14.72 -5.24 28.96
C ALA A 378 -14.21 -4.25 30.01
N PHE A 379 -13.67 -3.12 29.58
CA PHE A 379 -13.25 -2.02 30.45
C PHE A 379 -13.33 -0.70 29.70
N GLY A 380 -13.64 0.38 30.41
CA GLY A 380 -13.66 1.72 29.85
C GLY A 380 -12.25 2.20 29.52
N TYR A 381 -12.08 2.80 28.34
CA TYR A 381 -10.81 3.35 27.89
C TYR A 381 -11.05 4.58 27.03
N ASP A 382 -10.39 5.71 27.36
CA ASP A 382 -10.44 6.97 26.60
C ASP A 382 -9.10 7.72 26.82
N GLY A 383 -8.09 7.35 26.00
CA GLY A 383 -6.69 7.80 26.19
C GLY A 383 -6.01 7.25 27.45
N GLY A 384 -6.65 6.29 28.12
CA GLY A 384 -6.23 5.60 29.34
C GLY A 384 -7.40 4.83 29.96
N ILE A 385 -7.10 4.01 30.96
CA ILE A 385 -8.09 3.19 31.65
C ILE A 385 -9.03 4.09 32.47
N THR A 386 -10.36 4.02 32.22
CA THR A 386 -11.37 4.82 32.89
C THR A 386 -12.21 4.04 33.90
N THR A 387 -12.18 2.69 33.85
CA THR A 387 -12.93 1.83 34.80
C THR A 387 -12.10 0.63 35.21
N ASP A 388 -12.54 -0.08 36.25
CA ASP A 388 -12.10 -1.45 36.55
C ASP A 388 -12.44 -2.37 35.35
N ALA A 389 -11.74 -3.50 35.25
CA ALA A 389 -12.02 -4.51 34.24
C ALA A 389 -13.10 -5.50 34.69
N TYR A 390 -13.98 -5.84 33.74
CA TYR A 390 -15.02 -6.87 33.89
C TYR A 390 -14.67 -8.05 33.04
N MET A 391 -14.60 -9.24 33.60
CA MET A 391 -14.21 -10.44 32.82
C MET A 391 -15.16 -11.60 33.12
N LYS A 392 -15.48 -12.35 32.08
CA LYS A 392 -16.25 -13.60 32.15
C LYS A 392 -15.47 -14.70 31.46
N THR A 393 -15.18 -15.79 32.14
CA THR A 393 -14.53 -16.96 31.56
C THR A 393 -15.56 -18.03 31.15
N PHE A 394 -15.23 -18.81 30.15
CA PHE A 394 -16.01 -19.96 29.69
C PHE A 394 -15.08 -20.95 28.97
N ARG A 395 -15.55 -22.20 28.81
CA ARG A 395 -14.81 -23.22 28.08
C ARG A 395 -15.67 -23.75 26.92
N THR A 396 -15.06 -23.85 25.76
CA THR A 396 -15.69 -24.49 24.59
C THR A 396 -15.88 -26.00 24.80
N LEU A 397 -16.86 -26.58 24.10
CA LEU A 397 -17.09 -28.01 24.19
C LEU A 397 -15.92 -28.81 23.58
N PRO A 398 -15.71 -30.08 23.99
CA PRO A 398 -14.66 -30.92 23.41
C PRO A 398 -14.82 -31.08 21.90
N GLY A 399 -13.73 -30.95 21.18
CA GLY A 399 -13.64 -31.24 19.74
C GLY A 399 -13.50 -32.73 19.45
N GLY A 400 -13.38 -33.05 18.17
CA GLY A 400 -13.08 -34.39 17.71
C GLY A 400 -11.59 -34.75 17.73
N SER A 401 -11.30 -35.93 17.20
CA SER A 401 -9.94 -36.45 17.10
C SER A 401 -9.49 -36.51 15.64
N VAL A 402 -8.24 -36.12 15.36
CA VAL A 402 -7.62 -36.27 14.05
C VAL A 402 -7.62 -37.76 13.60
N GLU A 403 -7.56 -38.70 14.55
CA GLU A 403 -7.59 -40.13 14.22
C GLU A 403 -8.95 -40.60 13.71
N GLU A 404 -10.04 -39.96 14.12
CA GLU A 404 -11.43 -40.35 13.81
C GLU A 404 -12.03 -39.49 12.69
N VAL A 405 -11.42 -38.38 12.31
CA VAL A 405 -11.98 -37.52 11.25
C VAL A 405 -11.98 -38.24 9.90
N GLU A 406 -13.07 -38.06 9.17
CA GLU A 406 -13.23 -38.52 7.80
C GLU A 406 -13.52 -37.34 6.87
N PHE A 407 -12.98 -37.39 5.67
CA PHE A 407 -13.22 -36.38 4.63
C PHE A 407 -13.89 -37.02 3.42
N THR A 408 -14.85 -36.30 2.85
CA THR A 408 -15.40 -36.62 1.54
C THR A 408 -15.04 -35.49 0.58
N VAL A 409 -14.35 -35.83 -0.50
CA VAL A 409 -13.92 -34.87 -1.51
C VAL A 409 -14.62 -35.17 -2.83
N THR A 410 -15.21 -34.12 -3.43
CA THR A 410 -15.87 -34.23 -4.75
C THR A 410 -15.52 -33.03 -5.61
N ALA A 411 -15.48 -33.21 -6.92
CA ALA A 411 -15.23 -32.14 -7.88
C ALA A 411 -16.54 -31.70 -8.56
N SER A 412 -16.63 -30.40 -8.82
CA SER A 412 -17.72 -29.80 -9.61
C SER A 412 -17.13 -28.66 -10.48
N SER A 413 -17.95 -28.13 -11.41
CA SER A 413 -17.53 -26.99 -12.29
C SER A 413 -16.20 -27.24 -13.02
N VAL A 414 -16.01 -28.46 -13.53
CA VAL A 414 -14.76 -28.85 -14.17
C VAL A 414 -14.55 -28.08 -15.48
N SER A 415 -13.39 -27.42 -15.59
CA SER A 415 -12.92 -26.68 -16.77
C SER A 415 -11.60 -27.28 -17.30
N PRO A 416 -11.05 -26.80 -18.43
CA PRO A 416 -9.72 -27.24 -18.89
C PRO A 416 -8.59 -26.91 -17.92
N TYR A 417 -8.73 -25.84 -17.12
CA TYR A 417 -7.66 -25.28 -16.32
C TYR A 417 -7.88 -25.40 -14.82
N GLY A 418 -8.98 -26.03 -14.40
CA GLY A 418 -9.30 -26.19 -12.99
C GLY A 418 -10.68 -26.73 -12.72
N PHE A 419 -11.04 -26.82 -11.45
CA PHE A 419 -12.36 -27.27 -11.00
C PHE A 419 -12.65 -26.73 -9.58
N THR A 420 -13.90 -26.85 -9.16
CA THR A 420 -14.30 -26.59 -7.78
C THR A 420 -14.21 -27.88 -6.97
N MET A 421 -13.39 -27.90 -5.93
CA MET A 421 -13.27 -29.00 -4.97
C MET A 421 -14.20 -28.72 -3.78
N ASN A 422 -15.13 -29.63 -3.54
CA ASN A 422 -16.06 -29.56 -2.41
C ASN A 422 -15.60 -30.58 -1.37
N ILE A 423 -15.36 -30.12 -0.16
CA ILE A 423 -14.84 -30.90 0.95
C ILE A 423 -15.89 -30.91 2.06
N ILE A 424 -16.24 -32.11 2.52
CA ILE A 424 -17.08 -32.33 3.69
C ILE A 424 -16.21 -33.00 4.74
N SER A 425 -16.02 -32.32 5.88
CA SER A 425 -15.38 -32.88 7.05
C SER A 425 -16.42 -33.47 8.01
N SER A 426 -16.17 -34.64 8.56
CA SER A 426 -17.01 -35.22 9.60
C SER A 426 -16.88 -34.47 10.95
N ASP A 427 -15.83 -33.67 11.11
CA ASP A 427 -15.56 -32.90 12.30
C ASP A 427 -15.15 -31.46 11.99
N PRO A 428 -15.91 -30.44 12.41
CA PRO A 428 -15.61 -29.05 12.12
C PRO A 428 -14.48 -28.46 12.99
N THR A 429 -13.99 -29.20 13.98
CA THR A 429 -12.93 -28.72 14.90
C THR A 429 -11.52 -29.04 14.39
N ILE A 430 -11.42 -29.89 13.36
CA ILE A 430 -10.13 -30.29 12.81
C ILE A 430 -9.73 -29.33 11.67
N TYR A 431 -8.60 -28.68 11.85
CA TYR A 431 -7.98 -27.87 10.79
C TYR A 431 -7.29 -28.75 9.76
N TYR A 432 -7.29 -28.30 8.52
CA TYR A 432 -6.69 -29.05 7.43
C TYR A 432 -6.23 -28.18 6.27
N ILE A 433 -5.31 -28.73 5.48
CA ILE A 433 -4.83 -28.18 4.21
C ILE A 433 -5.34 -29.06 3.08
N PRO A 434 -6.17 -28.53 2.15
CA PRO A 434 -6.56 -29.25 0.96
C PRO A 434 -5.59 -28.95 -0.18
N GLY A 435 -5.28 -29.96 -0.98
CA GLY A 435 -4.48 -29.80 -2.18
C GLY A 435 -4.93 -30.72 -3.32
N ALA A 436 -4.43 -30.43 -4.52
CA ALA A 436 -4.69 -31.23 -5.71
C ALA A 436 -3.50 -31.20 -6.65
N CYS A 437 -3.18 -32.33 -7.24
CA CYS A 437 -2.07 -32.46 -8.19
C CYS A 437 -2.27 -33.64 -9.15
N ILE A 438 -1.41 -33.75 -10.14
CA ILE A 438 -1.24 -34.96 -10.93
C ILE A 438 -0.61 -36.04 -10.03
N LYS A 439 -1.12 -37.26 -10.08
CA LYS A 439 -0.69 -38.34 -9.18
C LYS A 439 0.81 -38.63 -9.23
N GLU A 440 1.41 -38.53 -10.42
CA GLU A 440 2.83 -38.74 -10.63
C GLU A 440 3.72 -37.68 -9.96
N ASN A 441 3.17 -36.50 -9.69
CA ASN A 441 3.85 -35.39 -9.06
C ASN A 441 3.65 -35.36 -7.53
N TYR A 442 2.78 -36.22 -6.99
CA TYR A 442 2.53 -36.27 -5.56
C TYR A 442 3.70 -36.89 -4.80
N ASN A 443 4.31 -36.10 -3.94
CA ASN A 443 5.36 -36.53 -3.01
C ASN A 443 4.96 -36.12 -1.59
N GLU A 444 4.38 -37.06 -0.85
CA GLU A 444 3.83 -36.82 0.48
C GLU A 444 4.86 -36.21 1.46
N GLU A 445 6.08 -36.78 1.50
CA GLU A 445 7.12 -36.31 2.43
C GLU A 445 7.55 -34.87 2.14
N LEU A 446 7.80 -34.54 0.87
CA LEU A 446 8.20 -33.21 0.44
C LEU A 446 7.07 -32.18 0.65
N PHE A 447 5.83 -32.56 0.36
CA PHE A 447 4.69 -31.68 0.51
C PHE A 447 4.39 -31.39 2.00
N ILE A 448 4.44 -32.40 2.87
CA ILE A 448 4.31 -32.22 4.32
C ILE A 448 5.40 -31.29 4.87
N GLN A 449 6.65 -31.50 4.43
CA GLN A 449 7.75 -30.64 4.84
C GLN A 449 7.48 -29.18 4.45
N GLY A 450 7.08 -28.91 3.20
CA GLY A 450 6.78 -27.58 2.72
C GLY A 450 5.62 -26.91 3.48
N GLU A 451 4.55 -27.65 3.78
CA GLU A 451 3.42 -27.13 4.53
C GLU A 451 3.77 -26.81 5.99
N ASN A 452 4.59 -27.65 6.63
CA ASN A 452 5.05 -27.38 7.99
C ASN A 452 5.99 -26.16 8.04
N GLU A 453 6.92 -26.02 7.08
CA GLU A 453 7.78 -24.84 6.96
C GLU A 453 6.97 -23.56 6.69
N ALA A 454 5.91 -23.64 5.87
CA ALA A 454 5.00 -22.53 5.61
C ALA A 454 4.22 -22.13 6.88
N PHE A 455 3.75 -23.12 7.66
CA PHE A 455 3.09 -22.81 8.92
C PHE A 455 4.04 -22.10 9.89
N ASP A 456 5.27 -22.62 10.06
CA ASP A 456 6.26 -22.02 10.96
C ASP A 456 6.54 -20.57 10.57
N TYR A 457 6.66 -20.27 9.28
CA TYR A 457 6.83 -18.91 8.77
C TYR A 457 5.64 -17.99 9.11
N TYR A 458 4.39 -18.43 8.90
CA TYR A 458 3.20 -17.65 9.24
C TYR A 458 3.06 -17.46 10.77
N PHE A 459 3.41 -18.48 11.55
CA PHE A 459 3.35 -18.41 13.01
C PHE A 459 4.39 -17.42 13.55
N GLU A 460 5.63 -17.49 13.08
CA GLU A 460 6.69 -16.56 13.48
C GLU A 460 6.31 -15.10 13.16
N GLY A 461 5.82 -14.82 11.95
CA GLY A 461 5.36 -13.49 11.56
C GLY A 461 4.16 -13.00 12.39
N SER A 462 3.23 -13.88 12.72
CA SER A 462 2.07 -13.56 13.56
C SER A 462 2.47 -13.22 15.00
N VAL A 463 3.39 -14.00 15.58
CA VAL A 463 3.90 -13.78 16.95
C VAL A 463 4.81 -12.56 17.02
N GLU A 464 5.54 -12.23 15.96
CA GLU A 464 6.31 -10.98 15.88
C GLU A 464 5.37 -9.76 15.96
N PHE A 465 4.24 -9.82 15.24
CA PHE A 465 3.21 -8.78 15.30
C PHE A 465 2.46 -8.74 16.65
N ASN A 466 2.06 -9.90 17.16
CA ASN A 466 1.36 -10.04 18.44
C ASN A 466 1.85 -11.29 19.20
N PRO A 467 2.73 -11.11 20.21
CA PRO A 467 3.26 -12.23 21.01
C PRO A 467 2.23 -13.08 21.77
N SER A 468 0.97 -12.64 21.79
CA SER A 468 -0.14 -13.40 22.41
C SER A 468 -0.83 -14.37 21.44
N TYR A 469 -0.50 -14.36 20.13
CA TYR A 469 -1.11 -15.27 19.18
C TYR A 469 -0.80 -16.74 19.55
N THR A 470 -1.84 -17.53 19.51
CA THR A 470 -1.75 -18.99 19.67
C THR A 470 -1.68 -19.69 18.31
N VAL A 471 -1.20 -20.92 18.29
CA VAL A 471 -1.23 -21.79 17.11
C VAL A 471 -2.64 -21.87 16.53
N ALA A 472 -3.66 -22.04 17.39
CA ALA A 472 -5.06 -22.15 16.94
C ALA A 472 -5.58 -20.89 16.26
N GLU A 473 -5.18 -19.68 16.70
CA GLU A 473 -5.55 -18.43 16.06
C GLU A 473 -4.90 -18.28 14.69
N VAL A 474 -3.64 -18.69 14.53
CA VAL A 474 -2.97 -18.72 13.22
C VAL A 474 -3.61 -19.76 12.31
N LEU A 475 -3.97 -20.94 12.83
CA LEU A 475 -4.71 -21.95 12.07
C LEU A 475 -6.07 -21.39 11.60
N ASP A 476 -6.81 -20.69 12.46
CA ASP A 476 -8.11 -20.11 12.07
C ASP A 476 -7.96 -18.99 11.01
N GLN A 477 -6.87 -18.28 11.01
CA GLN A 477 -6.61 -17.21 10.05
C GLN A 477 -6.24 -17.74 8.65
N TYR A 478 -5.41 -18.78 8.55
CA TYR A 478 -4.77 -19.19 7.30
C TYR A 478 -5.23 -20.54 6.76
N TYR A 479 -5.88 -21.41 7.57
CA TYR A 479 -6.20 -22.79 7.21
C TYR A 479 -7.71 -23.09 7.24
N TYR A 480 -8.11 -24.24 6.73
CA TYR A 480 -9.51 -24.63 6.64
C TYR A 480 -9.92 -25.47 7.84
N ASN A 481 -11.19 -25.38 8.20
CA ASN A 481 -11.88 -26.31 9.11
C ASN A 481 -13.33 -26.53 8.65
N GLY A 482 -13.97 -27.59 9.12
CA GLY A 482 -15.33 -27.92 8.72
C GLY A 482 -15.49 -28.17 7.21
N ASN A 483 -16.67 -27.85 6.67
CA ASN A 483 -16.93 -28.00 5.24
C ASN A 483 -16.38 -26.81 4.47
N SER A 484 -15.75 -27.05 3.32
CA SER A 484 -15.20 -25.98 2.50
C SER A 484 -15.42 -26.22 1.00
N VAL A 485 -15.36 -25.13 0.25
CA VAL A 485 -15.41 -25.11 -1.21
C VAL A 485 -14.19 -24.37 -1.71
N VAL A 486 -13.32 -25.06 -2.44
CA VAL A 486 -12.02 -24.56 -2.85
C VAL A 486 -11.93 -24.55 -4.37
N GLN A 487 -11.43 -23.47 -4.95
CA GLN A 487 -11.13 -23.40 -6.38
C GLN A 487 -9.73 -23.96 -6.64
N VAL A 488 -9.65 -25.00 -7.45
CA VAL A 488 -8.38 -25.55 -7.93
C VAL A 488 -8.15 -25.02 -9.34
N SER A 489 -6.98 -24.43 -9.58
CA SER A 489 -6.63 -23.81 -10.86
C SER A 489 -5.17 -24.11 -11.23
N GLY A 490 -4.71 -23.66 -12.40
CA GLY A 490 -3.34 -23.92 -12.89
C GLY A 490 -3.14 -25.30 -13.53
N LEU A 491 -4.21 -26.04 -13.77
CA LEU A 491 -4.16 -27.39 -14.33
C LEU A 491 -4.07 -27.38 -15.87
N GLN A 492 -3.47 -28.42 -16.42
CA GLN A 492 -3.48 -28.67 -17.86
C GLN A 492 -4.81 -29.31 -18.31
N PRO A 493 -5.25 -29.05 -19.55
CA PRO A 493 -6.43 -29.73 -20.13
C PRO A 493 -6.26 -31.25 -20.21
N ASP A 494 -7.39 -31.97 -20.16
CA ASP A 494 -7.46 -33.44 -20.30
C ASP A 494 -6.56 -34.22 -19.32
N THR A 495 -6.38 -33.72 -18.11
CA THR A 495 -5.48 -34.26 -17.10
C THR A 495 -6.27 -34.85 -15.93
N GLU A 496 -5.89 -36.04 -15.49
CA GLU A 496 -6.50 -36.70 -14.32
C GLU A 496 -5.83 -36.18 -13.04
N ILE A 497 -6.66 -35.77 -12.07
CA ILE A 497 -6.22 -35.09 -10.87
C ILE A 497 -6.62 -35.89 -9.64
N MET A 498 -5.68 -36.11 -8.75
CA MET A 498 -5.91 -36.54 -7.36
C MET A 498 -6.03 -35.36 -6.43
N ALA A 499 -6.72 -35.54 -5.31
CA ALA A 499 -6.71 -34.63 -4.20
C ALA A 499 -6.03 -35.23 -2.98
N TYR A 500 -5.55 -34.36 -2.10
CA TYR A 500 -5.07 -34.74 -0.78
C TYR A 500 -5.59 -33.74 0.27
N ILE A 501 -5.69 -34.21 1.51
CA ILE A 501 -6.02 -33.39 2.68
C ILE A 501 -5.03 -33.76 3.78
N TYR A 502 -4.38 -32.76 4.35
CA TYR A 502 -3.50 -32.87 5.49
C TYR A 502 -4.20 -32.31 6.73
N ALA A 503 -4.53 -33.17 7.68
CA ALA A 503 -5.06 -32.74 8.96
C ALA A 503 -3.93 -32.26 9.87
N LEU A 504 -4.20 -31.16 10.59
CA LEU A 504 -3.22 -30.40 11.37
C LEU A 504 -3.43 -30.63 12.88
N ASP A 505 -2.33 -30.65 13.61
CA ASP A 505 -2.35 -30.60 15.06
C ASP A 505 -2.61 -29.18 15.57
N ILE A 506 -3.60 -29.00 16.42
CA ILE A 506 -4.02 -27.69 16.92
C ILE A 506 -2.99 -27.02 17.87
N HIS A 507 -2.02 -27.77 18.38
CA HIS A 507 -1.00 -27.27 19.30
C HIS A 507 0.31 -26.93 18.61
N THR A 508 0.61 -27.61 17.49
CA THR A 508 1.86 -27.41 16.75
C THR A 508 1.64 -26.76 15.40
N GLY A 509 0.43 -26.84 14.83
CA GLY A 509 0.14 -26.38 13.49
C GLY A 509 0.62 -27.31 12.37
N HIS A 510 1.34 -28.37 12.73
CA HIS A 510 1.97 -29.28 11.77
C HIS A 510 1.03 -30.39 11.32
N VAL A 511 1.34 -30.96 10.15
CA VAL A 511 0.60 -32.10 9.58
C VAL A 511 0.79 -33.34 10.43
N VAL A 512 -0.32 -33.97 10.83
CA VAL A 512 -0.31 -35.20 11.63
C VAL A 512 -0.97 -36.39 10.92
N LYS A 513 -1.80 -36.14 9.91
CA LYS A 513 -2.48 -37.20 9.16
C LYS A 513 -2.76 -36.79 7.73
N CYS A 514 -2.57 -37.72 6.79
CA CYS A 514 -2.76 -37.51 5.38
C CYS A 514 -3.94 -38.35 4.87
N PHE A 515 -4.73 -37.76 3.98
CA PHE A 515 -5.81 -38.41 3.24
C PHE A 515 -5.59 -38.17 1.76
N THR A 516 -5.67 -39.21 0.94
CA THR A 516 -5.54 -39.10 -0.50
C THR A 516 -6.79 -39.61 -1.21
N PHE A 517 -7.16 -38.96 -2.29
CA PHE A 517 -8.35 -39.27 -3.09
C PHE A 517 -7.96 -39.37 -4.56
N ASP A 518 -7.86 -40.57 -5.06
CA ASP A 518 -7.47 -40.83 -6.44
C ASP A 518 -8.57 -40.37 -7.42
N ALA A 519 -8.15 -39.78 -8.54
CA ALA A 519 -8.99 -39.51 -9.71
C ALA A 519 -10.30 -38.74 -9.38
N ILE A 520 -10.25 -37.75 -8.51
CA ILE A 520 -11.44 -36.96 -8.12
C ILE A 520 -12.01 -36.16 -9.28
N ALA A 521 -11.17 -35.76 -10.24
CA ALA A 521 -11.54 -35.04 -11.44
C ALA A 521 -10.64 -35.41 -12.60
N ARG A 522 -11.16 -35.23 -13.82
CA ARG A 522 -10.36 -35.09 -15.04
C ARG A 522 -10.69 -33.71 -15.62
N THR A 523 -9.72 -32.85 -15.79
CA THR A 523 -9.94 -31.54 -16.43
C THR A 523 -10.53 -31.76 -17.83
N SER A 524 -11.42 -30.86 -18.27
CA SER A 524 -12.04 -31.02 -19.57
C SER A 524 -11.05 -30.81 -20.71
N THR A 525 -11.30 -31.43 -21.85
CA THR A 525 -10.61 -31.07 -23.09
C THR A 525 -11.00 -29.64 -23.48
N LEU A 526 -10.13 -28.95 -24.20
CA LEU A 526 -10.45 -27.64 -24.78
C LEU A 526 -11.65 -27.75 -25.74
N GLY A 527 -12.48 -26.74 -25.74
CA GLY A 527 -13.52 -26.51 -26.73
C GLY A 527 -12.96 -25.99 -28.05
N VAL A 528 -13.80 -25.97 -29.09
CA VAL A 528 -13.41 -25.50 -30.45
C VAL A 528 -13.46 -23.99 -30.60
N ALA A 529 -14.11 -23.27 -29.68
CA ALA A 529 -14.21 -21.82 -29.74
C ALA A 529 -12.83 -21.16 -29.51
N ALA A 530 -12.36 -20.41 -30.47
CA ALA A 530 -11.07 -19.73 -30.44
C ALA A 530 -11.23 -18.29 -30.97
N PRO A 531 -11.79 -17.36 -30.16
CA PRO A 531 -11.96 -15.98 -30.58
C PRO A 531 -10.60 -15.34 -30.89
N GLU A 532 -10.55 -14.49 -31.90
CA GLU A 532 -9.36 -13.69 -32.22
C GLU A 532 -9.59 -12.25 -31.75
N ILE A 533 -8.53 -11.55 -31.33
CA ILE A 533 -8.58 -10.19 -30.84
C ILE A 533 -7.91 -9.27 -31.84
N GLU A 534 -8.64 -8.26 -32.31
CA GLU A 534 -8.13 -7.23 -33.23
C GLU A 534 -8.15 -5.86 -32.53
N LEU A 535 -7.04 -5.12 -32.64
CA LEU A 535 -7.00 -3.73 -32.21
C LEU A 535 -7.80 -2.88 -33.19
N VAL A 536 -8.79 -2.14 -32.71
CA VAL A 536 -9.53 -1.15 -33.51
C VAL A 536 -8.80 0.18 -33.49
N GLY A 537 -8.32 0.61 -32.31
CA GLY A 537 -7.54 1.83 -32.19
C GLY A 537 -7.37 2.30 -30.76
N TYR A 538 -6.52 3.31 -30.62
CA TYR A 538 -6.30 4.05 -29.38
C TYR A 538 -6.85 5.47 -29.54
N TYR A 539 -7.70 5.90 -28.64
CA TYR A 539 -8.37 7.19 -28.72
C TYR A 539 -8.10 8.00 -27.45
N SER A 540 -8.05 9.32 -27.60
CA SER A 540 -7.86 10.20 -26.44
C SER A 540 -9.17 10.37 -25.68
N GLY A 541 -9.13 10.12 -24.38
CA GLY A 541 -10.24 10.43 -23.49
C GLY A 541 -10.54 11.93 -23.40
N ASP A 542 -9.52 12.78 -23.60
CA ASP A 542 -9.71 14.24 -23.67
C ASP A 542 -10.47 14.66 -24.94
N ASP A 543 -10.24 13.99 -26.08
CA ASP A 543 -10.95 14.23 -27.32
C ASP A 543 -12.40 13.70 -27.30
N GLU A 544 -12.63 12.67 -26.47
CA GLU A 544 -13.97 12.12 -26.17
C GLU A 544 -14.82 13.13 -25.41
N ASN A 545 -14.26 13.75 -24.37
CA ASN A 545 -14.80 14.87 -23.58
C ASN A 545 -16.27 14.72 -23.18
N GLY A 546 -16.69 13.55 -22.72
CA GLY A 546 -18.06 13.27 -22.25
C GLY A 546 -19.11 13.16 -23.37
N THR A 547 -18.71 13.07 -24.64
CA THR A 547 -19.64 13.02 -25.78
C THR A 547 -20.22 11.63 -26.01
N ILE A 548 -19.51 10.57 -25.64
CA ILE A 548 -19.94 9.18 -25.76
C ILE A 548 -20.43 8.63 -24.42
N TRP A 549 -19.67 8.86 -23.33
CA TRP A 549 -19.95 8.31 -22.00
C TRP A 549 -20.63 9.28 -21.02
N ASN A 550 -20.94 10.50 -21.45
CA ASN A 550 -21.63 11.56 -20.69
C ASN A 550 -20.93 12.00 -19.38
N ASP A 551 -19.66 11.64 -19.19
CA ASP A 551 -18.84 12.04 -18.05
C ASP A 551 -17.37 12.19 -18.45
N ALA A 552 -16.99 13.43 -18.73
CA ALA A 552 -15.62 13.75 -19.13
C ALA A 552 -14.59 13.53 -17.99
N SER A 553 -15.01 13.43 -16.74
CA SER A 553 -14.09 13.21 -15.62
C SER A 553 -13.52 11.79 -15.64
N VAL A 554 -14.28 10.83 -16.14
CA VAL A 554 -13.87 9.42 -16.22
C VAL A 554 -12.76 9.19 -17.25
N THR A 555 -12.84 9.88 -18.40
CA THR A 555 -11.95 9.64 -19.56
C THR A 555 -10.76 10.60 -19.62
N ARG A 556 -10.80 11.70 -18.85
CA ARG A 556 -9.78 12.75 -18.91
C ARG A 556 -8.36 12.23 -18.60
N GLY A 557 -7.40 12.62 -19.46
CA GLY A 557 -5.99 12.26 -19.32
C GLY A 557 -5.68 10.79 -19.66
N LYS A 558 -6.69 9.99 -19.99
CA LYS A 558 -6.54 8.56 -20.29
C LYS A 558 -6.61 8.27 -21.81
N ALA A 559 -6.10 7.13 -22.19
CA ALA A 559 -6.35 6.55 -23.50
C ALA A 559 -7.56 5.60 -23.43
N ILE A 560 -8.31 5.52 -24.52
CA ILE A 560 -9.37 4.54 -24.71
C ILE A 560 -8.87 3.51 -25.72
N THR A 561 -8.53 2.32 -25.24
CA THR A 561 -8.15 1.18 -26.10
C THR A 561 -9.42 0.43 -26.50
N VAL A 562 -9.65 0.31 -27.80
CA VAL A 562 -10.80 -0.38 -28.35
C VAL A 562 -10.34 -1.64 -29.06
N VAL A 563 -10.88 -2.78 -28.64
CA VAL A 563 -10.64 -4.06 -29.28
C VAL A 563 -11.93 -4.67 -29.81
N LYS A 564 -11.80 -5.44 -30.87
CA LYS A 564 -12.86 -6.19 -31.52
C LYS A 564 -12.51 -7.68 -31.47
N TYR A 565 -13.51 -8.51 -31.30
CA TYR A 565 -13.35 -9.95 -31.32
C TYR A 565 -13.93 -10.53 -32.60
N THR A 566 -13.17 -11.42 -33.23
CA THR A 566 -13.52 -12.10 -34.49
C THR A 566 -13.41 -13.61 -34.33
N ASN A 567 -13.67 -14.40 -35.38
CA ASN A 567 -13.71 -15.85 -35.35
C ASN A 567 -14.73 -16.40 -34.30
N LEU A 568 -15.97 -15.92 -34.37
CA LEU A 568 -17.01 -16.17 -33.38
C LEU A 568 -18.07 -17.21 -33.80
N ASP A 569 -17.89 -17.94 -34.90
CA ASP A 569 -18.90 -18.85 -35.44
C ASP A 569 -19.29 -19.98 -34.47
N ASP A 570 -18.32 -20.49 -33.70
CA ASP A 570 -18.54 -21.56 -32.69
C ASP A 570 -18.70 -21.04 -31.26
N VAL A 571 -18.84 -19.71 -31.11
CA VAL A 571 -18.88 -19.06 -29.79
C VAL A 571 -20.30 -18.94 -29.27
N ARG A 572 -20.56 -19.55 -28.11
CA ARG A 572 -21.81 -19.41 -27.34
C ARG A 572 -21.71 -18.19 -26.40
N THR A 573 -20.64 -18.12 -25.62
CA THR A 573 -20.40 -17.02 -24.67
C THR A 573 -18.94 -16.56 -24.79
N LEU A 574 -18.76 -15.28 -24.98
CA LEU A 574 -17.45 -14.63 -25.07
C LEU A 574 -17.12 -13.95 -23.74
N TYR A 575 -15.95 -14.23 -23.20
CA TYR A 575 -15.39 -13.63 -21.99
C TYR A 575 -14.13 -12.84 -22.35
N THR A 576 -14.02 -11.67 -21.75
CA THR A 576 -12.94 -10.73 -22.07
C THR A 576 -12.42 -10.05 -20.83
N THR A 577 -11.15 -9.73 -20.83
CA THR A 577 -10.51 -8.86 -19.83
C THR A 577 -9.29 -8.17 -20.43
N MET A 578 -8.72 -7.21 -19.72
CA MET A 578 -7.43 -6.60 -20.04
C MET A 578 -6.62 -6.50 -18.77
N VAL A 579 -5.37 -6.88 -18.84
CA VAL A 579 -4.43 -6.90 -17.72
C VAL A 579 -3.22 -6.03 -18.02
N GLU A 580 -2.59 -5.49 -16.99
CA GLU A 580 -1.32 -4.77 -17.12
C GLU A 580 -0.17 -5.75 -17.40
N GLY A 581 0.78 -5.31 -18.22
CA GLY A 581 1.93 -6.10 -18.62
C GLY A 581 1.74 -6.87 -19.94
N ASP A 582 2.84 -7.46 -20.41
CA ASP A 582 2.87 -8.32 -21.60
C ASP A 582 2.84 -9.80 -21.20
N CYS A 583 1.68 -10.44 -21.34
CA CYS A 583 1.51 -11.87 -21.12
C CYS A 583 1.29 -12.66 -22.43
N THR A 584 1.82 -12.18 -23.55
CA THR A 584 1.75 -12.88 -24.84
C THR A 584 2.75 -14.03 -24.98
N ASN A 585 3.80 -14.04 -24.17
CA ASN A 585 4.79 -15.13 -24.14
C ASN A 585 4.21 -16.38 -23.47
N LEU A 586 3.87 -17.40 -24.25
CA LEU A 586 3.25 -18.65 -23.75
C LEU A 586 4.18 -19.50 -22.85
N ASN A 587 5.50 -19.33 -22.94
CA ASN A 587 6.42 -20.06 -22.06
C ASN A 587 6.47 -19.47 -20.65
N GLU A 588 6.28 -18.16 -20.55
CA GLU A 588 6.28 -17.43 -19.29
C GLU A 588 4.87 -17.39 -18.67
N TYR A 589 3.87 -17.19 -19.52
CA TYR A 589 2.46 -17.10 -19.18
C TYR A 589 1.63 -18.17 -19.90
N PRO A 590 1.77 -19.47 -19.59
CA PRO A 590 0.91 -20.50 -20.18
C PRO A 590 -0.56 -20.27 -19.79
N ASP A 591 -1.50 -20.81 -20.56
CA ASP A 591 -2.94 -20.61 -20.34
C ASP A 591 -3.41 -20.97 -18.91
N PRO A 592 -2.93 -22.05 -18.28
CA PRO A 592 -3.28 -22.33 -16.88
C PRO A 592 -2.87 -21.22 -15.90
N LYS A 593 -1.65 -20.67 -16.05
CA LYS A 593 -1.16 -19.55 -15.21
C LYS A 593 -2.02 -18.30 -15.42
N VAL A 594 -2.28 -17.93 -16.69
CA VAL A 594 -3.14 -16.78 -17.00
C VAL A 594 -4.54 -16.98 -16.47
N TRP A 595 -5.12 -18.17 -16.58
CA TRP A 595 -6.43 -18.50 -16.03
C TRP A 595 -6.49 -18.28 -14.53
N THR A 596 -5.47 -18.72 -13.79
CA THR A 596 -5.37 -18.52 -12.34
C THR A 596 -5.27 -17.04 -11.98
N LEU A 597 -4.35 -16.31 -12.61
CA LEU A 597 -4.11 -14.88 -12.34
C LEU A 597 -5.30 -13.99 -12.67
N THR A 598 -6.13 -14.38 -13.65
CA THR A 598 -7.30 -13.61 -14.10
C THR A 598 -8.61 -14.12 -13.52
N SER A 599 -8.57 -15.05 -12.57
CA SER A 599 -9.77 -15.57 -11.92
C SER A 599 -10.59 -14.44 -11.29
N GLY A 600 -11.89 -14.38 -11.63
CA GLY A 600 -12.81 -13.35 -11.13
C GLY A 600 -12.84 -12.04 -11.94
N TYR A 601 -11.91 -11.81 -12.85
CA TYR A 601 -11.83 -10.57 -13.64
C TYR A 601 -12.51 -10.63 -15.01
N TRP A 602 -12.93 -11.79 -15.44
CA TRP A 602 -13.57 -11.99 -16.74
C TRP A 602 -14.95 -11.36 -16.83
N LYS A 603 -15.17 -10.57 -17.88
CA LYS A 603 -16.48 -9.94 -18.19
C LYS A 603 -17.08 -10.57 -19.43
N THR A 604 -18.39 -10.72 -19.47
CA THR A 604 -19.07 -11.19 -20.70
C THR A 604 -19.15 -10.09 -21.74
N CYS A 605 -18.81 -10.44 -22.98
CA CYS A 605 -18.97 -9.58 -24.14
C CYS A 605 -20.05 -10.12 -25.07
N LYS A 606 -20.85 -9.25 -25.68
CA LYS A 606 -21.92 -9.66 -26.62
C LYS A 606 -21.33 -10.15 -27.93
N VAL A 607 -21.61 -11.38 -28.30
CA VAL A 607 -21.18 -11.98 -29.59
C VAL A 607 -21.72 -11.18 -30.78
N ALA A 608 -22.94 -10.64 -30.70
CA ALA A 608 -23.53 -9.82 -31.78
C ALA A 608 -22.89 -8.43 -31.94
N GLN A 609 -22.22 -7.92 -30.93
CA GLN A 609 -21.51 -6.65 -30.92
C GLN A 609 -20.18 -6.83 -30.18
N PRO A 610 -19.21 -7.50 -30.78
CA PRO A 610 -18.03 -8.03 -30.12
C PRO A 610 -16.94 -6.96 -29.98
N TYR A 611 -17.24 -5.93 -29.20
CA TYR A 611 -16.31 -4.84 -28.92
C TYR A 611 -16.22 -4.61 -27.42
N THR A 612 -15.01 -4.30 -26.94
CA THR A 612 -14.78 -3.79 -25.60
C THR A 612 -13.96 -2.51 -25.64
N PHE A 613 -14.22 -1.65 -24.66
CA PHE A 613 -13.61 -0.34 -24.49
C PHE A 613 -12.90 -0.34 -23.14
N TYR A 614 -11.58 -0.14 -23.17
CA TYR A 614 -10.77 -0.11 -21.96
C TYR A 614 -10.17 1.28 -21.76
N LEU A 615 -10.35 1.81 -20.53
CA LEU A 615 -9.74 3.07 -20.14
C LEU A 615 -8.38 2.79 -19.52
N VAL A 616 -7.33 3.30 -20.12
CA VAL A 616 -5.95 2.91 -19.81
C VAL A 616 -5.04 4.15 -19.73
N ASP A 617 -3.92 4.02 -19.04
CA ASP A 617 -2.90 5.07 -19.04
C ASP A 617 -2.11 5.08 -20.34
N TRP A 618 -1.69 6.28 -20.78
CA TRP A 618 -0.81 6.41 -21.92
C TRP A 618 0.57 5.81 -21.61
N ASN A 619 1.16 5.16 -22.60
CA ASN A 619 2.44 4.45 -22.56
C ASN A 619 2.46 3.16 -21.72
N LEU A 620 1.37 2.81 -21.02
CA LEU A 620 1.29 1.59 -20.26
C LEU A 620 1.14 0.37 -21.18
N VAL A 621 1.98 -0.66 -20.93
CA VAL A 621 1.89 -1.95 -21.62
C VAL A 621 0.78 -2.77 -21.02
N GLN A 622 -0.05 -3.38 -21.88
CA GLN A 622 -1.18 -4.21 -21.46
C GLN A 622 -1.41 -5.35 -22.42
N THR A 623 -2.11 -6.37 -21.97
CA THR A 623 -2.56 -7.48 -22.79
C THR A 623 -4.09 -7.60 -22.72
N ALA A 624 -4.74 -7.48 -23.89
CA ALA A 624 -6.15 -7.85 -24.01
C ALA A 624 -6.26 -9.37 -24.10
N LEU A 625 -7.15 -9.94 -23.31
CA LEU A 625 -7.39 -11.37 -23.21
C LEU A 625 -8.84 -11.70 -23.56
N ALA A 626 -9.03 -12.83 -24.23
CA ALA A 626 -10.36 -13.38 -24.48
C ALA A 626 -10.34 -14.90 -24.47
N TYR A 627 -11.38 -15.48 -23.92
CA TYR A 627 -11.72 -16.88 -24.18
C TYR A 627 -13.22 -17.01 -24.43
N ALA A 628 -13.63 -18.15 -24.96
CA ALA A 628 -15.03 -18.38 -25.20
C ALA A 628 -15.45 -19.80 -24.79
N THR A 629 -16.73 -19.96 -24.47
CA THR A 629 -17.35 -21.29 -24.46
C THR A 629 -17.95 -21.59 -25.82
N ASP A 630 -17.77 -22.83 -26.29
CA ASP A 630 -18.39 -23.29 -27.50
C ASP A 630 -19.91 -23.66 -27.31
N ASN A 631 -20.56 -24.08 -28.38
CA ASN A 631 -21.99 -24.44 -28.34
C ASN A 631 -22.30 -25.62 -27.39
N ASN A 632 -21.30 -26.41 -27.00
CA ASN A 632 -21.40 -27.49 -26.01
C ASN A 632 -21.08 -27.03 -24.59
N GLY A 633 -20.70 -25.76 -24.40
CA GLY A 633 -20.32 -25.18 -23.13
C GLY A 633 -18.86 -25.43 -22.73
N LYS A 634 -18.05 -26.01 -23.61
CA LYS A 634 -16.63 -26.22 -23.36
C LYS A 634 -15.83 -24.94 -23.54
N VAL A 635 -14.92 -24.68 -22.61
CA VAL A 635 -13.99 -23.53 -22.65
C VAL A 635 -12.91 -23.78 -23.70
N GLY A 636 -12.68 -22.79 -24.56
CA GLY A 636 -11.61 -22.79 -25.58
C GLY A 636 -10.28 -22.22 -25.05
N ILE A 637 -9.35 -22.01 -25.94
CA ILE A 637 -8.04 -21.40 -25.64
C ILE A 637 -8.18 -19.94 -25.23
N ILE A 638 -7.15 -19.41 -24.54
CA ILE A 638 -7.06 -17.99 -24.21
C ILE A 638 -6.31 -17.24 -25.33
N SER A 639 -7.03 -16.36 -25.99
CA SER A 639 -6.47 -15.48 -27.03
C SER A 639 -5.90 -14.22 -26.37
N ARG A 640 -4.85 -13.67 -26.98
CA ARG A 640 -4.04 -12.55 -26.41
C ARG A 640 -3.68 -11.54 -27.47
N LEU A 641 -3.74 -10.27 -27.11
CA LEU A 641 -3.29 -9.17 -27.96
C LEU A 641 -2.51 -8.17 -27.10
N TYR A 642 -1.23 -7.98 -27.43
CA TYR A 642 -0.42 -6.92 -26.86
C TYR A 642 -0.97 -5.54 -27.26
N THR A 643 -1.07 -4.62 -26.31
CA THR A 643 -1.50 -3.24 -26.53
C THR A 643 -0.60 -2.26 -25.78
N LYS A 644 -0.30 -1.13 -26.41
CA LYS A 644 0.40 -0.01 -25.78
C LYS A 644 -0.03 1.29 -26.47
N PRO A 645 -0.96 2.07 -25.88
CA PRO A 645 -1.34 3.36 -26.43
C PRO A 645 -0.20 4.37 -26.25
N THR A 646 0.16 5.08 -27.32
CA THR A 646 1.14 6.17 -27.30
C THR A 646 0.60 7.38 -28.05
N ALA A 647 1.21 8.53 -27.87
CA ALA A 647 0.80 9.74 -28.61
C ALA A 647 0.93 9.57 -30.14
N GLU A 648 1.91 8.76 -30.60
CA GLU A 648 2.17 8.54 -32.04
C GLU A 648 1.14 7.60 -32.66
N ASN A 649 0.59 6.63 -31.93
CA ASN A 649 -0.36 5.66 -32.47
C ASN A 649 -1.83 6.01 -32.18
N LYS A 650 -2.10 7.24 -31.72
CA LYS A 650 -3.43 7.74 -31.46
C LYS A 650 -4.28 7.80 -32.74
N SER A 651 -5.47 7.20 -32.69
CA SER A 651 -6.47 7.19 -33.77
C SER A 651 -7.37 8.43 -33.71
N ASN A 652 -8.07 8.69 -34.82
CA ASN A 652 -8.99 9.81 -34.92
C ASN A 652 -10.28 9.52 -34.15
N ILE A 653 -10.66 10.40 -33.22
CA ILE A 653 -11.85 10.28 -32.39
C ILE A 653 -13.16 10.11 -33.15
N GLU A 654 -13.25 10.65 -34.39
CA GLU A 654 -14.43 10.50 -35.25
C GLU A 654 -14.69 9.05 -35.68
N GLU A 655 -13.66 8.21 -35.71
CA GLU A 655 -13.82 6.76 -35.94
C GLU A 655 -14.50 6.09 -34.77
N LEU A 656 -14.11 6.46 -33.53
CA LEU A 656 -14.74 5.99 -32.32
C LEU A 656 -16.21 6.42 -32.23
N ARG A 657 -16.50 7.67 -32.58
CA ARG A 657 -17.89 8.20 -32.60
C ARG A 657 -18.76 7.41 -33.60
N LYS A 658 -18.30 7.18 -34.81
CA LYS A 658 -19.01 6.36 -35.81
C LYS A 658 -19.22 4.92 -35.34
N LEU A 659 -18.21 4.32 -34.71
CA LEU A 659 -18.33 2.97 -34.16
C LEU A 659 -19.43 2.93 -33.07
N THR A 660 -19.35 3.83 -32.09
CA THR A 660 -20.30 3.86 -30.99
C THR A 660 -21.73 4.20 -31.43
N GLU A 661 -21.92 5.00 -32.46
CA GLU A 661 -23.25 5.23 -33.08
C GLU A 661 -23.87 3.96 -33.66
N SER A 662 -23.06 3.03 -34.13
CA SER A 662 -23.50 1.75 -34.70
C SER A 662 -23.86 0.70 -33.65
N LEU A 663 -23.46 0.91 -32.38
CA LEU A 663 -23.69 -0.02 -31.28
C LEU A 663 -25.02 0.26 -30.54
N ASP A 664 -25.58 -0.72 -29.89
CA ASP A 664 -26.73 -0.55 -29.02
C ASP A 664 -26.38 0.25 -27.74
N ASN A 665 -27.41 0.80 -27.06
CA ASN A 665 -27.23 1.63 -25.87
C ASN A 665 -26.58 0.91 -24.69
N SER A 666 -26.65 -0.42 -24.63
CA SER A 666 -26.01 -1.19 -23.56
C SER A 666 -24.52 -1.43 -23.82
N SER A 667 -24.11 -1.53 -25.07
CA SER A 667 -22.69 -1.62 -25.46
C SER A 667 -21.99 -0.26 -25.37
N LYS A 668 -22.71 0.85 -25.59
CA LYS A 668 -22.19 2.21 -25.47
C LYS A 668 -21.81 2.64 -24.04
N LYS A 669 -22.38 1.99 -23.02
CA LYS A 669 -22.22 2.42 -21.62
C LYS A 669 -21.08 1.72 -20.87
N SER A 670 -20.48 0.71 -21.48
CA SER A 670 -19.48 -0.12 -20.81
C SER A 670 -18.07 0.30 -21.22
N ILE A 671 -17.45 1.14 -20.39
CA ILE A 671 -16.01 1.35 -20.42
C ILE A 671 -15.42 0.65 -19.19
N TYR A 672 -14.37 -0.11 -19.39
CA TYR A 672 -13.76 -0.91 -18.35
C TYR A 672 -12.37 -0.38 -18.01
N MET A 673 -12.02 -0.40 -16.71
CA MET A 673 -10.62 -0.22 -16.29
C MET A 673 -9.92 -1.57 -16.43
N PRO A 674 -8.65 -1.61 -16.88
CA PRO A 674 -7.84 -2.81 -16.79
C PRO A 674 -7.73 -3.25 -15.33
N GLU A 675 -7.68 -4.55 -15.12
CA GLU A 675 -7.44 -5.08 -13.79
C GLU A 675 -5.92 -5.08 -13.53
N SER A 676 -5.51 -4.56 -12.39
CA SER A 676 -4.13 -4.63 -11.91
C SER A 676 -3.86 -6.06 -11.45
N VAL A 677 -3.55 -6.93 -12.40
CA VAL A 677 -3.12 -8.29 -12.09
C VAL A 677 -1.62 -8.27 -11.89
N VAL A 678 -1.18 -8.54 -10.66
CA VAL A 678 0.25 -8.64 -10.35
C VAL A 678 0.77 -9.96 -10.95
N PHE A 679 1.53 -9.86 -12.03
CA PHE A 679 2.26 -10.99 -12.61
C PHE A 679 3.60 -11.19 -11.88
N GLY A 680 3.55 -11.31 -10.54
CA GLY A 680 4.73 -11.63 -9.73
C GLY A 680 5.02 -13.14 -9.70
N ASP A 681 6.24 -13.53 -9.35
CA ASP A 681 6.68 -14.93 -9.33
C ASP A 681 6.06 -15.76 -8.19
N GLU A 682 5.37 -15.14 -7.24
CA GLU A 682 4.71 -15.83 -6.13
C GLU A 682 3.20 -15.56 -6.15
N ILE A 683 2.45 -16.60 -6.52
CA ILE A 683 1.01 -16.64 -6.22
C ILE A 683 0.92 -17.02 -4.74
N VAL A 684 0.69 -16.03 -3.87
CA VAL A 684 0.35 -16.32 -2.46
C VAL A 684 -1.00 -17.02 -2.48
N PRO A 685 -1.11 -18.29 -2.05
CA PRO A 685 -2.39 -18.99 -2.02
C PRO A 685 -3.34 -18.22 -1.11
N THR A 686 -4.43 -17.70 -1.65
CA THR A 686 -5.51 -17.19 -0.80
C THR A 686 -6.35 -18.36 -0.33
N ARG A 687 -6.98 -18.24 0.84
CA ARG A 687 -7.87 -19.26 1.46
C ARG A 687 -8.96 -19.79 0.50
N ALA A 688 -9.18 -19.16 -0.63
CA ALA A 688 -10.22 -19.53 -1.61
C ALA A 688 -9.68 -20.18 -2.90
N THR A 689 -8.36 -20.19 -3.13
CA THR A 689 -7.78 -20.67 -4.40
C THR A 689 -6.50 -21.46 -4.14
N ILE A 690 -6.48 -22.70 -4.61
CA ILE A 690 -5.27 -23.53 -4.59
C ILE A 690 -4.74 -23.59 -6.03
N THR A 691 -3.47 -23.23 -6.21
CA THR A 691 -2.76 -23.47 -7.47
C THR A 691 -2.19 -24.87 -7.44
N ALA A 692 -2.48 -25.68 -8.44
CA ALA A 692 -1.89 -27.01 -8.55
C ALA A 692 -0.38 -26.83 -8.74
N VAL A 693 0.42 -27.48 -7.88
CA VAL A 693 1.88 -27.43 -7.95
C VAL A 693 2.32 -28.21 -9.18
N GLU A 694 2.82 -27.52 -10.20
CA GLU A 694 3.67 -28.10 -11.24
C GLU A 694 5.13 -28.07 -10.71
N LEU A 695 5.62 -29.21 -10.25
CA LEU A 695 7.03 -29.43 -9.97
C LEU A 695 7.77 -29.87 -11.22
#